data_3d1e085953d00679e60664c1a594bfbb
#
_entry.id   3d1e085953d00679e60664c1a594bfbb
#
_cell.length_a   1.000
_cell.length_b   1.000
_cell.length_c   1.000
_cell.angle_alpha   90.00
_cell.angle_beta   90.00
_cell.angle_gamma   90.00
#
_symmetry.space_group_name_H-M   'P 1'
#
loop_
_entity.id
_entity.type
_entity.pdbx_description
1 polymer ?
#
loop_
_entity_poly.entity_id
_entity_poly.type
_entity_poly.pdbx_seq_one_letter_code
_entity_poly.pdbx_strand_id
1 'polypeptide(L)'
;MRDSSRTPSIVATAIALWLGAAAATAGQLRIGTAEVTITPDRPVALEGYFGLRISDGIASPVMAQVIVLESFDGAELLERSIMVSADLVHLPWEMLHAVRDLVGQALPEIDTSKIFISTTHTHQAPVVMRDNFIIPDGVMTVGEYIDFFAAQVSGAILEACSTTAPGSMAWGLGAAEIGFNRRTAYLSGRGQMFGELHSPNYKGPEGAVYRGMPVLFFFDAEDNPIAAAVNPWCPAQIYRGNRQISADFWHPVREQLKEQFGARFTVLGWCGAAGDQMPGSRLHARAQDRMLHLRGGGGWVEECARRIVTSVLDVYQLVRETRKSNIVLEHHSDTIRLPGWELSEAQVDGIRAARDGFVEDLEKHPEKANALARPISWRSQTLEVQDKLKLSADRCYPTEIHVLRIGDVAVCTNQFELFTEYGLRMIARSDAQMTCVVQLAGPAYYLPTAEAIAGGGYSAIPETCPVGAEGGRVLVDETVKRITKLFNDLEVSLPDTGKLVDGEPDGKGWVNLLESWDTWHGEPDHWKYSEDGKLRGESHGGPYHFAWTKRRDYRDFELHAVVKMTGTGANSGVGIRLQPKSAQEVPGYQFDMGRNYWGSLWEEGGAGIVHEFPQHHAEQLVQQNDWNHWYIIAEGPHLRGWLNGVKTIDVVHESGPRQGAIGFELCHGKKHTVLEVKTLAIRER
;
A
#
# COMPACT_ATOMS: atom_id res chain seq x y z
N MET A 1 53.98 40.12 -30.11
CA MET A 1 53.02 39.53 -31.06
C MET A 1 52.22 38.54 -30.22
N ARG A 2 51.12 38.94 -29.68
CA ARG A 2 49.74 38.70 -30.13
C ARG A 2 49.53 37.24 -30.62
N ASP A 3 48.85 36.43 -29.82
CA ASP A 3 47.47 36.17 -30.22
C ASP A 3 46.59 35.62 -29.06
N SER A 4 45.40 36.15 -29.01
CA SER A 4 44.38 35.86 -28.06
C SER A 4 43.41 34.86 -28.68
N SER A 5 43.07 33.75 -27.98
CA SER A 5 41.91 32.95 -28.31
C SER A 5 41.00 32.81 -27.05
N ARG A 6 39.97 33.60 -27.01
CA ARG A 6 38.84 33.44 -26.10
C ARG A 6 38.00 32.25 -26.58
N THR A 7 37.85 31.24 -25.74
CA THR A 7 36.81 30.22 -25.86
C THR A 7 35.53 30.72 -25.20
N PRO A 8 34.38 30.66 -25.84
CA PRO A 8 33.10 31.00 -25.18
C PRO A 8 32.64 29.84 -24.32
N SER A 9 32.44 30.09 -23.05
CA SER A 9 31.71 29.16 -22.13
C SER A 9 30.28 29.07 -22.57
N ILE A 10 29.88 27.90 -23.07
CA ILE A 10 28.47 27.55 -23.27
C ILE A 10 27.92 27.18 -21.89
N VAL A 11 27.14 28.08 -21.32
CA VAL A 11 26.26 27.76 -20.19
C VAL A 11 25.09 26.94 -20.75
N ALA A 12 25.16 25.64 -20.59
CA ALA A 12 24.04 24.76 -20.87
C ALA A 12 22.98 24.92 -19.78
N THR A 13 21.97 25.71 -20.06
CA THR A 13 20.76 25.77 -19.25
C THR A 13 20.04 24.41 -19.42
N ALA A 14 20.16 23.54 -18.41
CA ALA A 14 19.37 22.33 -18.33
C ALA A 14 17.91 22.72 -18.02
N ILE A 15 17.10 22.87 -19.06
CA ILE A 15 15.64 22.87 -18.91
C ILE A 15 15.27 21.45 -18.55
N ALA A 16 14.98 21.18 -17.28
CA ALA A 16 14.34 19.96 -16.84
C ALA A 16 12.92 19.96 -17.42
N LEU A 17 12.71 19.23 -18.51
CA LEU A 17 11.39 18.86 -18.99
C LEU A 17 10.76 17.95 -17.93
N TRP A 18 9.99 18.51 -17.03
CA TRP A 18 9.00 17.78 -16.27
C TRP A 18 7.91 17.37 -17.26
N LEU A 19 7.95 16.11 -17.71
CA LEU A 19 6.79 15.45 -18.27
C LEU A 19 5.77 15.36 -17.10
N GLY A 20 4.83 16.30 -17.07
CA GLY A 20 3.68 16.23 -16.19
C GLY A 20 2.98 14.90 -16.44
N ALA A 21 2.97 14.01 -15.45
CA ALA A 21 2.00 12.92 -15.46
C ALA A 21 0.62 13.59 -15.53
N ALA A 22 -0.15 13.28 -16.56
CA ALA A 22 -1.54 13.73 -16.62
C ALA A 22 -2.23 13.16 -15.37
N ALA A 23 -2.97 14.01 -14.64
CA ALA A 23 -3.76 13.55 -13.51
C ALA A 23 -4.70 12.43 -13.99
N ALA A 24 -4.77 11.35 -13.21
CA ALA A 24 -5.63 10.23 -13.55
C ALA A 24 -7.08 10.69 -13.63
N THR A 25 -7.73 10.42 -14.75
CA THR A 25 -9.11 10.85 -14.98
C THR A 25 -10.08 9.87 -14.35
N ALA A 26 -11.02 10.38 -13.55
CA ALA A 26 -12.13 9.57 -13.07
C ALA A 26 -13.06 9.21 -14.23
N GLY A 27 -13.35 7.92 -14.38
CA GLY A 27 -14.22 7.39 -15.43
C GLY A 27 -15.40 6.61 -14.86
N GLN A 28 -16.40 6.38 -15.71
CA GLN A 28 -17.57 5.56 -15.40
C GLN A 28 -17.14 4.10 -15.16
N LEU A 29 -17.42 3.57 -13.98
CA LEU A 29 -17.09 2.19 -13.62
C LEU A 29 -18.05 1.21 -14.30
N ARG A 30 -17.48 0.15 -14.88
CA ARG A 30 -18.20 -1.05 -15.32
C ARG A 30 -17.61 -2.26 -14.62
N ILE A 31 -18.47 -3.22 -14.30
CA ILE A 31 -18.11 -4.37 -13.46
C ILE A 31 -18.61 -5.63 -14.13
N GLY A 32 -17.74 -6.63 -14.23
CA GLY A 32 -18.07 -7.99 -14.64
C GLY A 32 -17.63 -8.97 -13.55
N THR A 33 -18.44 -9.99 -13.31
CA THR A 33 -18.15 -11.01 -12.31
C THR A 33 -18.39 -12.41 -12.85
N ALA A 34 -17.57 -13.37 -12.42
CA ALA A 34 -17.79 -14.79 -12.67
C ALA A 34 -17.22 -15.62 -11.54
N GLU A 35 -17.72 -16.82 -11.39
CA GLU A 35 -17.13 -17.86 -10.52
C GLU A 35 -17.11 -19.20 -11.22
N VAL A 36 -16.06 -19.98 -10.98
CA VAL A 36 -15.92 -21.31 -11.56
C VAL A 36 -15.37 -22.30 -10.54
N THR A 37 -15.82 -23.55 -10.62
CA THR A 37 -15.21 -24.61 -9.83
C THR A 37 -13.85 -24.99 -10.42
N ILE A 38 -12.87 -25.07 -9.53
CA ILE A 38 -11.54 -25.63 -9.82
C ILE A 38 -11.33 -26.95 -9.06
N THR A 39 -12.44 -27.54 -8.60
CA THR A 39 -12.46 -28.85 -7.95
C THR A 39 -12.19 -29.94 -9.00
N PRO A 40 -11.13 -30.76 -8.84
CA PRO A 40 -10.85 -31.83 -9.79
C PRO A 40 -11.94 -32.93 -9.77
N ASP A 41 -12.12 -33.57 -10.88
CA ASP A 41 -13.13 -34.64 -11.08
C ASP A 41 -12.62 -36.04 -10.64
N ARG A 42 -11.36 -36.14 -10.25
CA ARG A 42 -10.69 -37.38 -9.81
C ARG A 42 -9.71 -37.13 -8.68
N PRO A 43 -9.24 -38.20 -7.96
CA PRO A 43 -8.30 -38.00 -6.85
C PRO A 43 -7.07 -37.22 -7.24
N VAL A 44 -6.62 -36.34 -6.33
CA VAL A 44 -5.43 -35.50 -6.44
C VAL A 44 -4.56 -35.60 -5.19
N ALA A 45 -3.29 -35.31 -5.32
CA ALA A 45 -2.44 -35.02 -4.17
C ALA A 45 -2.84 -33.66 -3.56
N LEU A 46 -2.92 -33.59 -2.22
CA LEU A 46 -3.28 -32.37 -1.49
C LEU A 46 -2.04 -31.66 -0.96
N GLU A 47 -1.99 -30.34 -1.17
CA GLU A 47 -0.90 -29.46 -0.73
C GLU A 47 -1.03 -29.04 0.75
N GLY A 48 -0.03 -28.34 1.28
CA GLY A 48 -0.03 -27.69 2.59
C GLY A 48 0.60 -28.49 3.73
N TYR A 49 0.97 -29.77 3.51
CA TYR A 49 1.64 -30.64 4.49
C TYR A 49 2.90 -31.27 3.92
N PHE A 50 3.80 -31.72 4.83
CA PHE A 50 5.09 -32.32 4.41
C PHE A 50 4.92 -33.72 3.81
N GLY A 51 3.87 -34.48 4.18
CA GLY A 51 3.61 -35.82 3.66
C GLY A 51 2.57 -35.81 2.56
N LEU A 52 2.72 -36.73 1.59
CA LEU A 52 1.75 -36.97 0.54
C LEU A 52 0.39 -37.37 1.13
N ARG A 53 -0.66 -36.66 0.70
CA ARG A 53 -2.06 -37.01 0.98
C ARG A 53 -2.79 -37.08 -0.36
N ILE A 54 -3.44 -38.16 -0.64
CA ILE A 54 -4.35 -38.31 -1.79
C ILE A 54 -5.76 -38.04 -1.34
N SER A 55 -6.49 -37.20 -2.07
CA SER A 55 -7.87 -36.89 -1.75
C SER A 55 -8.77 -38.16 -1.85
N ASP A 56 -9.67 -38.31 -0.90
CA ASP A 56 -10.66 -39.41 -0.82
C ASP A 56 -12.10 -38.89 -0.78
N GLY A 57 -12.31 -37.60 -0.96
CA GLY A 57 -13.63 -36.98 -1.02
C GLY A 57 -13.54 -35.45 -1.08
N ILE A 58 -14.68 -34.80 -1.08
CA ILE A 58 -14.86 -33.35 -1.17
C ILE A 58 -15.75 -32.92 0.00
N ALA A 59 -15.20 -32.15 0.94
CA ALA A 59 -15.97 -31.55 2.04
C ALA A 59 -16.64 -30.25 1.57
N SER A 60 -15.97 -29.48 0.71
CA SER A 60 -16.54 -28.34 -0.01
C SER A 60 -15.81 -28.14 -1.34
N PRO A 61 -16.47 -27.61 -2.38
CA PRO A 61 -15.80 -27.31 -3.63
C PRO A 61 -14.72 -26.23 -3.42
N VAL A 62 -13.62 -26.36 -4.15
CA VAL A 62 -12.63 -25.29 -4.34
C VAL A 62 -13.02 -24.50 -5.59
N MET A 63 -12.95 -23.15 -5.48
CA MET A 63 -13.50 -22.25 -6.48
C MET A 63 -12.43 -21.24 -6.92
N ALA A 64 -12.63 -20.64 -8.08
CA ALA A 64 -12.01 -19.38 -8.46
C ALA A 64 -13.11 -18.33 -8.72
N GLN A 65 -12.91 -17.14 -8.19
CA GLN A 65 -13.79 -15.97 -8.37
C GLN A 65 -13.06 -14.90 -9.14
N VAL A 66 -13.77 -14.27 -10.05
CA VAL A 66 -13.26 -13.23 -10.95
C VAL A 66 -14.06 -11.94 -10.77
N ILE A 67 -13.37 -10.81 -10.65
CA ILE A 67 -13.93 -9.47 -10.82
C ILE A 67 -13.13 -8.75 -11.88
N VAL A 68 -13.82 -8.24 -12.90
CA VAL A 68 -13.29 -7.34 -13.92
C VAL A 68 -13.81 -5.94 -13.62
N LEU A 69 -12.91 -4.98 -13.53
CA LEU A 69 -13.23 -3.56 -13.43
C LEU A 69 -12.76 -2.86 -14.68
N GLU A 70 -13.61 -2.03 -15.26
CA GLU A 70 -13.30 -1.16 -16.39
C GLU A 70 -13.71 0.27 -16.06
N SER A 71 -12.90 1.24 -16.44
CA SER A 71 -13.20 2.66 -16.33
C SER A 71 -13.30 3.27 -17.73
N PHE A 72 -14.35 4.04 -18.00
CA PHE A 72 -14.63 4.65 -19.31
C PHE A 72 -14.80 6.16 -19.20
N ASP A 73 -14.27 6.90 -20.19
CA ASP A 73 -14.69 8.27 -20.51
C ASP A 73 -15.54 8.25 -21.78
N GLY A 74 -16.85 8.41 -21.63
CA GLY A 74 -17.79 8.17 -22.71
C GLY A 74 -17.70 6.76 -23.29
N ALA A 75 -17.16 6.61 -24.49
CA ALA A 75 -16.96 5.33 -25.17
C ALA A 75 -15.51 4.83 -25.09
N GLU A 76 -14.59 5.63 -24.58
CA GLU A 76 -13.17 5.30 -24.48
C GLU A 76 -12.89 4.51 -23.20
N LEU A 77 -12.26 3.34 -23.34
CA LEU A 77 -11.74 2.56 -22.21
C LEU A 77 -10.48 3.23 -21.69
N LEU A 78 -10.53 3.74 -20.45
CA LEU A 78 -9.37 4.33 -19.78
C LEU A 78 -8.48 3.28 -19.15
N GLU A 79 -9.08 2.31 -18.44
CA GLU A 79 -8.33 1.27 -17.72
C GLU A 79 -9.18 0.02 -17.56
N ARG A 80 -8.49 -1.15 -17.52
CA ARG A 80 -9.08 -2.45 -17.18
C ARG A 80 -8.21 -3.17 -16.16
N SER A 81 -8.84 -3.78 -15.16
CA SER A 81 -8.19 -4.62 -14.15
C SER A 81 -8.92 -5.93 -13.98
N ILE A 82 -8.20 -7.05 -13.96
CA ILE A 82 -8.76 -8.39 -13.80
C ILE A 82 -8.17 -9.02 -12.54
N MET A 83 -9.03 -9.24 -11.56
CA MET A 83 -8.69 -9.75 -10.25
C MET A 83 -9.30 -11.13 -10.04
N VAL A 84 -8.46 -12.10 -9.68
CA VAL A 84 -8.90 -13.48 -9.42
C VAL A 84 -8.46 -13.90 -8.02
N SER A 85 -9.37 -14.58 -7.30
CA SER A 85 -9.06 -15.29 -6.07
C SER A 85 -9.33 -16.77 -6.26
N ALA A 86 -8.37 -17.64 -5.97
CA ALA A 86 -8.46 -19.08 -6.16
C ALA A 86 -8.23 -19.84 -4.84
N ASP A 87 -9.00 -20.88 -4.60
CA ASP A 87 -8.86 -21.75 -3.42
C ASP A 87 -7.72 -22.76 -3.64
N LEU A 88 -6.49 -22.25 -3.56
CA LEU A 88 -5.24 -23.00 -3.64
C LEU A 88 -4.31 -22.58 -2.50
N VAL A 89 -3.22 -23.32 -2.28
CA VAL A 89 -2.17 -22.92 -1.33
C VAL A 89 -1.33 -21.79 -1.90
N HIS A 90 -0.88 -21.91 -3.14
CA HIS A 90 -0.06 -20.96 -3.87
C HIS A 90 -0.22 -21.12 -5.38
N LEU A 91 0.37 -20.21 -6.15
CA LEU A 91 0.22 -20.15 -7.60
C LEU A 91 1.60 -20.13 -8.28
N PRO A 92 2.08 -21.24 -8.89
CA PRO A 92 3.29 -21.20 -9.71
C PRO A 92 3.16 -20.25 -10.90
N TRP A 93 4.24 -19.61 -11.30
CA TRP A 93 4.26 -18.73 -12.49
C TRP A 93 3.78 -19.45 -13.76
N GLU A 94 4.12 -20.72 -13.92
CA GLU A 94 3.65 -21.57 -15.03
C GLU A 94 2.11 -21.54 -15.15
N MET A 95 1.43 -21.62 -14.00
CA MET A 95 -0.03 -21.65 -13.92
C MET A 95 -0.66 -20.30 -14.25
N LEU A 96 -0.06 -19.20 -13.74
CA LEU A 96 -0.48 -17.84 -14.08
C LEU A 96 -0.29 -17.54 -15.57
N HIS A 97 0.88 -17.90 -16.12
CA HIS A 97 1.18 -17.68 -17.54
C HIS A 97 0.23 -18.48 -18.44
N ALA A 98 -0.10 -19.74 -18.10
CA ALA A 98 -1.06 -20.53 -18.86
C ALA A 98 -2.44 -19.86 -18.93
N VAL A 99 -2.93 -19.26 -17.84
CA VAL A 99 -4.19 -18.49 -17.84
C VAL A 99 -4.05 -17.24 -18.71
N ARG A 100 -2.98 -16.46 -18.55
CA ARG A 100 -2.73 -15.24 -19.33
C ARG A 100 -2.62 -15.53 -20.83
N ASP A 101 -1.97 -16.61 -21.20
CA ASP A 101 -1.80 -17.03 -22.61
C ASP A 101 -3.16 -17.39 -23.24
N LEU A 102 -4.00 -18.15 -22.55
CA LEU A 102 -5.34 -18.51 -23.03
C LEU A 102 -6.25 -17.27 -23.16
N VAL A 103 -6.21 -16.35 -22.21
CA VAL A 103 -6.99 -15.09 -22.28
C VAL A 103 -6.49 -14.23 -23.42
N GLY A 104 -5.17 -14.04 -23.58
CA GLY A 104 -4.59 -13.22 -24.65
C GLY A 104 -4.83 -13.81 -26.06
N GLN A 105 -4.92 -15.14 -26.17
CA GLN A 105 -5.31 -15.78 -27.44
C GLN A 105 -6.79 -15.54 -27.79
N ALA A 106 -7.68 -15.54 -26.78
CA ALA A 106 -9.12 -15.34 -26.98
C ALA A 106 -9.50 -13.87 -27.15
N LEU A 107 -8.83 -12.94 -26.43
CA LEU A 107 -9.07 -11.50 -26.42
C LEU A 107 -7.73 -10.75 -26.56
N PRO A 108 -7.19 -10.63 -27.79
CA PRO A 108 -5.88 -10.02 -28.04
C PRO A 108 -5.75 -8.55 -27.61
N GLU A 109 -6.88 -7.86 -27.42
CA GLU A 109 -6.92 -6.48 -26.96
C GLU A 109 -6.73 -6.31 -25.45
N ILE A 110 -6.73 -7.40 -24.69
CA ILE A 110 -6.52 -7.37 -23.24
C ILE A 110 -5.02 -7.34 -22.92
N ASP A 111 -4.60 -6.38 -22.12
CA ASP A 111 -3.29 -6.41 -21.46
C ASP A 111 -3.29 -7.48 -20.36
N THR A 112 -2.80 -8.67 -20.70
CA THR A 112 -2.78 -9.81 -19.77
C THR A 112 -1.84 -9.62 -18.60
N SER A 113 -0.91 -8.64 -18.65
CA SER A 113 -0.09 -8.28 -17.50
C SER A 113 -0.91 -7.69 -16.36
N LYS A 114 -2.13 -7.19 -16.63
CA LYS A 114 -3.09 -6.67 -15.65
C LYS A 114 -4.06 -7.73 -15.10
N ILE A 115 -3.76 -9.00 -15.31
CA ILE A 115 -4.43 -10.13 -14.66
C ILE A 115 -3.57 -10.57 -13.48
N PHE A 116 -4.08 -10.48 -12.26
CA PHE A 116 -3.44 -11.16 -11.14
C PHE A 116 -4.38 -12.21 -10.52
N ILE A 117 -3.77 -13.26 -10.02
CA ILE A 117 -4.45 -14.35 -9.33
C ILE A 117 -3.79 -14.49 -7.96
N SER A 118 -4.57 -14.29 -6.90
CA SER A 118 -4.15 -14.56 -5.52
C SER A 118 -4.79 -15.85 -5.01
N THR A 119 -4.21 -16.44 -3.97
CA THR A 119 -4.75 -17.67 -3.39
C THR A 119 -5.20 -17.49 -1.95
N THR A 120 -6.20 -18.30 -1.53
CA THR A 120 -6.75 -18.26 -0.17
C THR A 120 -5.92 -19.04 0.85
N HIS A 121 -4.90 -19.77 0.38
CA HIS A 121 -4.01 -20.62 1.16
C HIS A 121 -4.71 -21.82 1.83
N THR A 122 -5.73 -22.38 1.19
CA THR A 122 -6.37 -23.60 1.74
C THR A 122 -5.44 -24.81 1.64
N HIS A 123 -5.19 -25.47 2.78
CA HIS A 123 -4.35 -26.66 2.85
C HIS A 123 -5.09 -27.96 2.45
N GLN A 124 -6.21 -27.82 1.75
CA GLN A 124 -7.06 -28.91 1.27
C GLN A 124 -7.35 -28.78 -0.24
N ALA A 125 -6.41 -28.20 -0.96
CA ALA A 125 -6.46 -28.03 -2.41
C ALA A 125 -5.38 -28.87 -3.12
N PRO A 126 -5.48 -29.06 -4.45
CA PRO A 126 -4.51 -29.83 -5.21
C PRO A 126 -3.09 -29.29 -5.15
N VAL A 127 -2.10 -30.19 -5.20
CA VAL A 127 -0.69 -29.84 -5.38
C VAL A 127 -0.49 -29.22 -6.76
N VAL A 128 0.19 -28.09 -6.79
CA VAL A 128 0.51 -27.33 -8.02
C VAL A 128 2.01 -27.16 -8.26
N MET A 129 2.85 -27.62 -7.32
CA MET A 129 4.32 -27.63 -7.47
C MET A 129 4.79 -29.03 -7.87
N ARG A 130 5.45 -29.13 -9.04
CA ARG A 130 5.77 -30.42 -9.69
C ARG A 130 6.62 -31.36 -8.84
N ASP A 131 7.60 -30.85 -8.10
CA ASP A 131 8.63 -31.67 -7.46
C ASP A 131 8.38 -31.91 -5.95
N ASN A 132 7.19 -31.56 -5.46
CA ASN A 132 6.89 -31.72 -4.04
C ASN A 132 6.62 -33.18 -3.63
N PHE A 133 6.05 -33.98 -4.55
CA PHE A 133 5.68 -35.38 -4.29
C PHE A 133 5.82 -36.23 -5.55
N ILE A 134 5.99 -37.53 -5.34
CA ILE A 134 5.85 -38.54 -6.39
C ILE A 134 4.38 -38.97 -6.42
N ILE A 135 3.69 -38.56 -7.47
CA ILE A 135 2.24 -38.83 -7.63
C ILE A 135 2.03 -40.26 -8.10
N PRO A 136 1.23 -41.09 -7.39
CA PRO A 136 0.94 -42.45 -7.80
C PRO A 136 0.10 -42.53 -9.08
N ASP A 137 0.17 -43.69 -9.77
CA ASP A 137 -0.68 -43.99 -10.92
C ASP A 137 -2.16 -43.88 -10.54
N GLY A 138 -2.99 -43.39 -11.47
CA GLY A 138 -4.43 -43.23 -11.28
C GLY A 138 -4.85 -41.98 -10.49
N VAL A 139 -3.87 -41.15 -10.04
CA VAL A 139 -4.11 -39.87 -9.43
C VAL A 139 -3.78 -38.76 -10.47
N MET A 140 -4.59 -37.70 -10.53
CA MET A 140 -4.35 -36.57 -11.43
C MET A 140 -2.98 -35.97 -11.17
N THR A 141 -2.19 -35.84 -12.23
CA THR A 141 -0.86 -35.25 -12.17
C THR A 141 -0.93 -33.73 -11.99
N VAL A 142 0.16 -33.13 -11.53
CA VAL A 142 0.26 -31.65 -11.40
C VAL A 142 0.04 -30.97 -12.74
N GLY A 143 0.61 -31.50 -13.84
CA GLY A 143 0.43 -30.94 -15.18
C GLY A 143 -1.03 -30.95 -15.64
N GLU A 144 -1.70 -32.09 -15.50
CA GLU A 144 -3.12 -32.20 -15.86
C GLU A 144 -4.00 -31.23 -15.03
N TYR A 145 -3.67 -31.00 -13.74
CA TYR A 145 -4.41 -30.04 -12.93
C TYR A 145 -4.13 -28.59 -13.34
N ILE A 146 -2.89 -28.26 -13.71
CA ILE A 146 -2.56 -26.92 -14.24
C ILE A 146 -3.34 -26.63 -15.52
N ASP A 147 -3.40 -27.59 -16.47
CA ASP A 147 -4.16 -27.43 -17.71
C ASP A 147 -5.67 -27.27 -17.43
N PHE A 148 -6.21 -28.10 -16.55
CA PHE A 148 -7.60 -27.99 -16.10
C PHE A 148 -7.91 -26.63 -15.48
N PHE A 149 -7.08 -26.18 -14.53
CA PHE A 149 -7.24 -24.88 -13.87
C PHE A 149 -7.16 -23.73 -14.89
N ALA A 150 -6.17 -23.76 -15.78
CA ALA A 150 -5.99 -22.71 -16.76
C ALA A 150 -7.22 -22.59 -17.70
N ALA A 151 -7.79 -23.71 -18.12
CA ALA A 151 -8.99 -23.73 -18.96
C ALA A 151 -10.21 -23.17 -18.19
N GLN A 152 -10.42 -23.57 -16.93
CA GLN A 152 -11.54 -23.11 -16.12
C GLN A 152 -11.45 -21.61 -15.82
N VAL A 153 -10.30 -21.14 -15.35
CA VAL A 153 -10.12 -19.75 -14.93
C VAL A 153 -10.10 -18.79 -16.13
N SER A 154 -9.46 -19.17 -17.25
CA SER A 154 -9.54 -18.36 -18.48
C SER A 154 -10.97 -18.23 -18.98
N GLY A 155 -11.76 -19.33 -18.97
CA GLY A 155 -13.18 -19.29 -19.32
C GLY A 155 -13.99 -18.33 -18.42
N ALA A 156 -13.78 -18.36 -17.11
CA ALA A 156 -14.42 -17.43 -16.18
C ALA A 156 -14.00 -15.97 -16.39
N ILE A 157 -12.72 -15.71 -16.73
CA ILE A 157 -12.27 -14.36 -17.08
C ILE A 157 -12.99 -13.86 -18.34
N LEU A 158 -13.08 -14.69 -19.39
CA LEU A 158 -13.78 -14.34 -20.63
C LEU A 158 -15.28 -14.07 -20.38
N GLU A 159 -15.93 -14.87 -19.55
CA GLU A 159 -17.32 -14.64 -19.12
C GLU A 159 -17.45 -13.29 -18.39
N ALA A 160 -16.61 -13.02 -17.39
CA ALA A 160 -16.63 -11.76 -16.66
C ALA A 160 -16.39 -10.55 -17.56
N CYS A 161 -15.44 -10.64 -18.52
CA CYS A 161 -15.19 -9.58 -19.51
C CYS A 161 -16.40 -9.34 -20.41
N SER A 162 -17.10 -10.40 -20.83
CA SER A 162 -18.27 -10.30 -21.73
C SER A 162 -19.51 -9.73 -21.05
N THR A 163 -19.58 -9.75 -19.73
CA THR A 163 -20.74 -9.33 -18.93
C THR A 163 -20.52 -8.01 -18.19
N THR A 164 -19.44 -7.26 -18.50
CA THR A 164 -19.22 -5.96 -17.85
C THR A 164 -20.37 -5.00 -18.11
N ALA A 165 -20.93 -4.41 -17.06
CA ALA A 165 -22.03 -3.48 -17.09
C ALA A 165 -21.76 -2.27 -16.17
N PRO A 166 -22.41 -1.12 -16.43
CA PRO A 166 -22.29 0.02 -15.53
C PRO A 166 -22.60 -0.37 -14.08
N GLY A 167 -21.80 0.16 -13.17
CA GLY A 167 -21.95 -0.14 -11.75
C GLY A 167 -21.28 0.89 -10.86
N SER A 168 -21.26 0.61 -9.58
CA SER A 168 -20.67 1.47 -8.57
C SER A 168 -19.92 0.65 -7.52
N MET A 169 -19.09 1.32 -6.73
CA MET A 169 -18.37 0.68 -5.64
C MET A 169 -18.48 1.48 -4.35
N ALA A 170 -18.41 0.79 -3.23
CA ALA A 170 -18.22 1.37 -1.90
C ALA A 170 -17.21 0.53 -1.13
N TRP A 171 -16.59 1.13 -0.12
CA TRP A 171 -15.60 0.43 0.67
C TRP A 171 -15.69 0.81 2.15
N GLY A 172 -15.18 -0.07 3.01
CA GLY A 172 -15.06 0.22 4.42
C GLY A 172 -14.09 -0.71 5.12
N LEU A 173 -13.73 -0.35 6.32
CA LEU A 173 -12.84 -1.12 7.19
C LEU A 173 -13.64 -1.81 8.28
N GLY A 174 -13.76 -3.12 8.19
CA GLY A 174 -14.28 -3.98 9.24
C GLY A 174 -13.19 -4.53 10.15
N ALA A 175 -13.57 -5.47 11.02
CA ALA A 175 -12.63 -6.18 11.88
C ALA A 175 -13.08 -7.62 12.10
N ALA A 176 -12.13 -8.56 11.94
CA ALA A 176 -12.38 -9.98 12.22
C ALA A 176 -11.18 -10.58 12.99
N GLU A 177 -11.45 -11.08 14.20
CA GLU A 177 -10.42 -11.74 15.01
C GLU A 177 -10.32 -13.24 14.63
N ILE A 178 -9.68 -13.50 13.49
CA ILE A 178 -9.50 -14.87 12.97
C ILE A 178 -8.03 -15.28 12.86
N GLY A 179 -7.12 -14.34 12.56
CA GLY A 179 -5.67 -14.56 12.48
C GLY A 179 -4.97 -14.32 13.81
N PHE A 180 -3.99 -15.18 14.14
CA PHE A 180 -3.17 -15.07 15.33
C PHE A 180 -1.73 -15.42 15.00
N ASN A 181 -0.75 -14.71 15.59
CA ASN A 181 0.66 -15.01 15.34
C ASN A 181 1.01 -16.41 15.83
N ARG A 182 1.56 -17.24 14.92
CA ARG A 182 1.90 -18.65 15.18
C ARG A 182 3.34 -18.87 15.61
N ARG A 183 4.18 -17.82 15.57
CA ARG A 183 5.56 -17.88 16.00
C ARG A 183 5.68 -17.48 17.47
N THR A 184 6.44 -18.29 18.22
CA THR A 184 6.72 -18.08 19.64
C THR A 184 8.11 -17.54 19.80
N ALA A 185 8.26 -16.41 20.50
CA ALA A 185 9.56 -15.89 20.93
C ALA A 185 9.90 -16.39 22.33
N TYR A 186 11.18 -16.70 22.57
CA TYR A 186 11.70 -17.14 23.84
C TYR A 186 12.71 -16.14 24.43
N LEU A 187 12.88 -16.16 25.75
CA LEU A 187 13.85 -15.30 26.47
C LEU A 187 15.30 -15.54 26.02
N SER A 188 15.60 -16.69 25.45
CA SER A 188 16.89 -17.02 24.85
C SER A 188 17.17 -16.29 23.51
N GLY A 189 16.22 -15.57 22.98
CA GLY A 189 16.27 -14.98 21.62
C GLY A 189 15.83 -15.94 20.50
N ARG A 190 15.59 -17.21 20.78
CA ARG A 190 15.09 -18.19 19.81
C ARG A 190 13.65 -17.88 19.42
N GLY A 191 13.33 -17.99 18.12
CA GLY A 191 11.98 -18.01 17.56
C GLY A 191 11.59 -19.40 17.07
N GLN A 192 10.30 -19.75 17.14
CA GLN A 192 9.84 -21.05 16.66
C GLN A 192 8.38 -21.00 16.23
N MET A 193 8.09 -21.43 15.01
CA MET A 193 6.71 -21.66 14.56
C MET A 193 6.08 -22.79 15.39
N PHE A 194 4.90 -22.56 15.93
CA PHE A 194 4.19 -23.45 16.87
C PHE A 194 5.02 -23.84 18.10
N GLY A 195 5.93 -22.98 18.56
CA GLY A 195 6.77 -23.22 19.74
C GLY A 195 5.93 -23.42 21.00
N GLU A 196 6.50 -24.13 22.00
CA GLU A 196 5.84 -24.48 23.25
C GLU A 196 5.50 -23.23 24.09
N LEU A 197 4.24 -23.09 24.50
CA LEU A 197 3.75 -21.96 25.29
C LEU A 197 3.96 -22.14 26.82
N HIS A 198 4.07 -23.39 27.29
CA HIS A 198 4.26 -23.69 28.70
C HIS A 198 5.73 -23.63 29.17
N SER A 199 6.63 -23.33 28.21
CA SER A 199 8.06 -23.22 28.54
C SER A 199 8.29 -22.04 29.50
N PRO A 200 9.12 -22.21 30.57
CA PRO A 200 9.52 -21.11 31.43
C PRO A 200 10.30 -20.02 30.69
N ASN A 201 10.83 -20.33 29.51
CA ASN A 201 11.49 -19.37 28.61
C ASN A 201 10.53 -18.67 27.64
N TYR A 202 9.22 -18.91 27.70
CA TYR A 202 8.25 -18.23 26.85
C TYR A 202 8.27 -16.73 27.09
N LYS A 203 8.52 -15.94 26.03
CA LYS A 203 8.56 -14.48 26.05
C LYS A 203 7.21 -13.89 25.57
N GLY A 204 6.63 -14.49 24.51
CA GLY A 204 5.40 -13.99 23.89
C GLY A 204 5.25 -14.46 22.44
N PRO A 205 4.19 -14.00 21.74
CA PRO A 205 4.16 -14.07 20.28
C PRO A 205 5.34 -13.28 19.72
N GLU A 206 5.91 -13.73 18.58
CA GLU A 206 7.08 -13.08 18.00
C GLU A 206 6.71 -11.79 17.28
N GLY A 207 5.58 -11.76 16.57
CA GLY A 207 5.14 -10.64 15.74
C GLY A 207 3.74 -10.14 16.08
N ALA A 208 3.35 -9.09 15.39
CA ALA A 208 2.06 -8.45 15.50
C ALA A 208 0.89 -9.34 15.01
N VAL A 209 -0.32 -8.91 15.34
CA VAL A 209 -1.58 -9.42 14.78
C VAL A 209 -2.37 -8.21 14.26
N TYR A 210 -2.88 -8.27 13.05
CA TYR A 210 -3.78 -7.26 12.50
C TYR A 210 -5.20 -7.82 12.39
N ARG A 211 -6.16 -7.10 12.93
CA ARG A 211 -7.58 -7.50 12.96
C ARG A 211 -8.45 -6.70 11.99
N GLY A 212 -7.91 -5.61 11.43
CA GLY A 212 -8.60 -4.85 10.40
C GLY A 212 -8.86 -5.73 9.17
N MET A 213 -10.02 -5.56 8.58
CA MET A 213 -10.48 -6.32 7.43
C MET A 213 -11.06 -5.35 6.40
N PRO A 214 -10.26 -4.88 5.43
CA PRO A 214 -10.77 -4.13 4.29
C PRO A 214 -11.84 -4.90 3.53
N VAL A 215 -12.91 -4.21 3.15
CA VAL A 215 -14.00 -4.75 2.33
C VAL A 215 -14.35 -3.75 1.24
N LEU A 216 -14.35 -4.21 -0.02
CA LEU A 216 -14.85 -3.47 -1.17
C LEU A 216 -16.15 -4.12 -1.61
N PHE A 217 -17.20 -3.34 -1.80
CA PHE A 217 -18.46 -3.78 -2.37
C PHE A 217 -18.61 -3.23 -3.79
N PHE A 218 -19.18 -4.05 -4.65
CA PHE A 218 -19.49 -3.73 -6.03
C PHE A 218 -20.98 -3.90 -6.27
N PHE A 219 -21.59 -2.94 -6.98
CA PHE A 219 -23.03 -2.85 -7.20
C PHE A 219 -23.33 -2.75 -8.69
N ASP A 220 -24.47 -3.27 -9.11
CA ASP A 220 -25.01 -3.07 -10.45
C ASP A 220 -25.61 -1.66 -10.63
N ALA A 221 -26.18 -1.38 -11.81
CA ALA A 221 -26.79 -0.09 -12.14
C ALA A 221 -28.07 0.19 -11.34
N GLU A 222 -28.69 -0.84 -10.78
CA GLU A 222 -29.88 -0.79 -9.93
C GLU A 222 -29.53 -0.74 -8.43
N ASP A 223 -28.26 -0.54 -8.08
CA ASP A 223 -27.73 -0.49 -6.72
C ASP A 223 -27.82 -1.81 -5.92
N ASN A 224 -28.01 -2.95 -6.60
CA ASN A 224 -27.92 -4.23 -5.93
C ASN A 224 -26.46 -4.64 -5.75
N PRO A 225 -26.05 -5.16 -4.58
CA PRO A 225 -24.70 -5.67 -4.39
C PRO A 225 -24.51 -6.97 -5.21
N ILE A 226 -23.50 -6.98 -6.09
CA ILE A 226 -23.18 -8.10 -6.98
C ILE A 226 -21.89 -8.83 -6.60
N ALA A 227 -20.98 -8.13 -5.90
CA ALA A 227 -19.75 -8.74 -5.45
C ALA A 227 -19.13 -8.03 -4.23
N ALA A 228 -18.23 -8.72 -3.55
CA ALA A 228 -17.32 -8.11 -2.58
C ALA A 228 -15.91 -8.71 -2.68
N ALA A 229 -14.89 -7.88 -2.43
CA ALA A 229 -13.55 -8.33 -2.11
C ALA A 229 -13.30 -8.13 -0.61
N VAL A 230 -12.89 -9.21 0.07
CA VAL A 230 -12.75 -9.24 1.53
C VAL A 230 -11.33 -9.66 1.89
N ASN A 231 -10.61 -8.83 2.67
CA ASN A 231 -9.18 -8.97 2.92
C ASN A 231 -8.83 -9.19 4.40
N PRO A 232 -9.21 -10.34 5.00
CA PRO A 232 -8.72 -10.72 6.33
C PRO A 232 -7.25 -11.14 6.29
N TRP A 233 -6.51 -10.88 7.37
CA TRP A 233 -5.11 -11.27 7.49
C TRP A 233 -4.99 -12.62 8.19
N CYS A 234 -5.45 -13.65 7.48
CA CYS A 234 -5.46 -15.02 7.97
C CYS A 234 -5.49 -15.99 6.80
N PRO A 235 -4.60 -16.99 6.77
CA PRO A 235 -4.65 -18.04 5.76
C PRO A 235 -5.82 -19.01 6.04
N ALA A 236 -6.42 -19.56 4.99
CA ALA A 236 -7.49 -20.54 5.10
C ALA A 236 -6.92 -21.94 5.40
N GLN A 237 -6.49 -22.21 6.64
CA GLN A 237 -5.83 -23.45 7.01
C GLN A 237 -6.32 -24.03 8.36
N ILE A 238 -7.64 -24.09 8.53
CA ILE A 238 -8.25 -24.65 9.74
C ILE A 238 -8.27 -26.16 9.69
N TYR A 239 -8.68 -26.74 8.56
CA TYR A 239 -8.64 -28.18 8.37
C TYR A 239 -7.21 -28.71 8.44
N ARG A 240 -7.00 -29.71 9.27
CA ARG A 240 -5.66 -30.29 9.50
C ARG A 240 -5.71 -31.80 9.33
N GLY A 241 -4.89 -32.31 8.42
CA GLY A 241 -4.56 -33.72 8.31
C GLY A 241 -5.64 -34.65 7.74
N ASN A 242 -6.82 -34.13 7.35
CA ASN A 242 -7.81 -34.95 6.62
C ASN A 242 -7.42 -35.03 5.12
N ARG A 243 -8.18 -35.81 4.37
CA ARG A 243 -7.96 -36.08 2.94
C ARG A 243 -9.11 -35.59 2.07
N GLN A 244 -9.91 -34.66 2.59
CA GLN A 244 -11.02 -34.06 1.87
C GLN A 244 -10.58 -32.77 1.18
N ILE A 245 -10.98 -32.55 -0.07
CA ILE A 245 -10.84 -31.25 -0.75
C ILE A 245 -11.77 -30.26 -0.05
N SER A 246 -11.29 -29.04 0.19
CA SER A 246 -12.09 -27.99 0.85
C SER A 246 -11.54 -26.59 0.61
N ALA A 247 -12.44 -25.61 0.43
CA ALA A 247 -12.15 -24.17 0.46
C ALA A 247 -11.98 -23.62 1.89
N ASP A 248 -11.93 -24.48 2.92
CA ASP A 248 -11.84 -24.10 4.33
C ASP A 248 -12.97 -23.11 4.70
N PHE A 249 -12.70 -22.06 5.50
CA PHE A 249 -13.72 -21.09 5.92
C PHE A 249 -14.28 -20.23 4.77
N TRP A 250 -13.66 -20.19 3.59
CA TRP A 250 -14.18 -19.42 2.48
C TRP A 250 -15.46 -20.01 1.88
N HIS A 251 -15.64 -21.33 1.96
CA HIS A 251 -16.90 -21.94 1.52
C HIS A 251 -18.10 -21.40 2.32
N PRO A 252 -18.19 -21.57 3.65
CA PRO A 252 -19.33 -21.04 4.40
C PRO A 252 -19.41 -19.50 4.40
N VAL A 253 -18.32 -18.75 4.18
CA VAL A 253 -18.38 -17.30 3.97
C VAL A 253 -19.18 -16.98 2.71
N ARG A 254 -18.85 -17.61 1.58
CA ARG A 254 -19.54 -17.40 0.30
C ARG A 254 -20.99 -17.78 0.37
N GLU A 255 -21.30 -18.95 0.93
CA GLU A 255 -22.70 -19.42 1.05
C GLU A 255 -23.55 -18.45 1.90
N GLN A 256 -23.08 -18.02 3.07
CA GLN A 256 -23.81 -17.08 3.92
C GLN A 256 -23.98 -15.71 3.26
N LEU A 257 -23.01 -15.22 2.50
CA LEU A 257 -23.15 -13.95 1.78
C LEU A 257 -24.06 -14.08 0.56
N LYS A 258 -24.08 -15.24 -0.12
CA LYS A 258 -25.07 -15.55 -1.18
C LYS A 258 -26.50 -15.65 -0.63
N GLU A 259 -26.67 -16.22 0.55
CA GLU A 259 -27.98 -16.21 1.24
C GLU A 259 -28.47 -14.79 1.52
N GLN A 260 -27.57 -13.87 1.83
CA GLN A 260 -27.89 -12.47 2.16
C GLN A 260 -28.12 -11.59 0.93
N PHE A 261 -27.29 -11.74 -0.12
CA PHE A 261 -27.25 -10.83 -1.26
C PHE A 261 -27.74 -11.44 -2.58
N GLY A 262 -28.01 -12.74 -2.59
CA GLY A 262 -28.48 -13.47 -3.76
C GLY A 262 -27.45 -14.46 -4.32
N ALA A 263 -27.95 -15.51 -4.97
CA ALA A 263 -27.17 -16.67 -5.40
C ALA A 263 -26.01 -16.35 -6.36
N ARG A 264 -26.04 -15.20 -7.04
CA ARG A 264 -25.00 -14.76 -7.97
C ARG A 264 -23.96 -13.81 -7.33
N PHE A 265 -24.06 -13.56 -6.02
CA PHE A 265 -23.12 -12.69 -5.34
C PHE A 265 -21.72 -13.33 -5.30
N THR A 266 -20.73 -12.64 -5.89
CA THR A 266 -19.35 -13.13 -6.00
C THR A 266 -18.49 -12.60 -4.86
N VAL A 267 -17.67 -13.46 -4.22
CA VAL A 267 -16.80 -13.06 -3.11
C VAL A 267 -15.36 -13.39 -3.43
N LEU A 268 -14.53 -12.37 -3.69
CA LEU A 268 -13.08 -12.53 -3.72
C LEU A 268 -12.55 -12.63 -2.28
N GLY A 269 -12.00 -13.77 -1.94
CA GLY A 269 -11.32 -14.01 -0.67
C GLY A 269 -9.84 -13.68 -0.78
N TRP A 270 -9.40 -12.54 -0.28
CA TRP A 270 -7.99 -12.15 -0.28
C TRP A 270 -7.33 -12.49 1.06
N CYS A 271 -6.16 -13.13 1.00
CA CYS A 271 -5.33 -13.30 2.18
C CYS A 271 -4.43 -12.05 2.32
N GLY A 272 -4.55 -11.33 3.44
CA GLY A 272 -3.66 -10.23 3.78
C GLY A 272 -2.28 -10.72 4.21
N ALA A 273 -1.39 -9.83 4.69
CA ALA A 273 -0.06 -10.22 5.16
C ALA A 273 -0.19 -11.15 6.40
N ALA A 274 -0.03 -12.44 6.19
CA ALA A 274 -0.34 -13.48 7.17
C ALA A 274 0.66 -14.64 7.20
N GLY A 275 1.89 -14.47 6.69
CA GLY A 275 2.91 -15.51 6.67
C GLY A 275 3.32 -16.03 8.04
N ASP A 276 3.16 -15.23 9.07
CA ASP A 276 3.37 -15.58 10.46
C ASP A 276 2.06 -15.83 11.25
N GLN A 277 0.90 -15.84 10.57
CA GLN A 277 -0.41 -16.02 11.19
C GLN A 277 -0.95 -17.45 11.03
N MET A 278 -1.96 -17.78 11.84
CA MET A 278 -2.77 -18.99 11.75
C MET A 278 -4.21 -18.67 12.19
N PRO A 279 -5.22 -19.42 11.72
CA PRO A 279 -6.57 -19.31 12.28
C PRO A 279 -6.62 -19.90 13.69
N GLY A 280 -7.33 -19.23 14.59
CA GLY A 280 -7.52 -19.64 15.96
C GLY A 280 -6.33 -19.32 16.90
N SER A 281 -6.64 -18.84 18.09
CA SER A 281 -5.62 -18.47 19.09
C SER A 281 -5.05 -19.71 19.78
N ARG A 282 -3.75 -19.71 19.97
CA ARG A 282 -3.05 -20.69 20.82
C ARG A 282 -3.16 -20.35 22.29
N LEU A 283 -3.34 -19.03 22.60
CA LEU A 283 -3.63 -18.57 23.95
C LEU A 283 -5.13 -18.76 24.25
N HIS A 284 -5.46 -19.17 25.44
CA HIS A 284 -6.84 -19.45 25.86
C HIS A 284 -7.59 -20.46 24.97
N ALA A 285 -6.92 -21.37 24.27
CA ALA A 285 -7.52 -22.32 23.36
C ALA A 285 -8.71 -23.08 23.99
N ARG A 286 -8.56 -23.58 25.22
CA ARG A 286 -9.66 -24.27 25.94
C ARG A 286 -10.88 -23.39 26.18
N ALA A 287 -10.69 -22.08 26.45
CA ALA A 287 -11.80 -21.16 26.62
C ALA A 287 -12.51 -20.91 25.30
N GLN A 288 -11.77 -20.77 24.22
CA GLN A 288 -12.32 -20.64 22.87
C GLN A 288 -13.09 -21.88 22.44
N ASP A 289 -12.53 -23.08 22.62
CA ASP A 289 -13.22 -24.34 22.34
C ASP A 289 -14.52 -24.46 23.14
N ARG A 290 -14.50 -24.05 24.42
CA ARG A 290 -15.72 -23.99 25.23
C ARG A 290 -16.77 -23.04 24.61
N MET A 291 -16.35 -21.86 24.13
CA MET A 291 -17.28 -20.90 23.49
C MET A 291 -17.85 -21.44 22.18
N LEU A 292 -17.05 -22.14 21.36
CA LEU A 292 -17.53 -22.84 20.16
C LEU A 292 -18.59 -23.87 20.51
N HIS A 293 -18.34 -24.70 21.52
CA HIS A 293 -19.29 -25.70 21.98
C HIS A 293 -20.62 -25.09 22.46
N LEU A 294 -20.55 -23.97 23.22
CA LEU A 294 -21.74 -23.27 23.72
C LEU A 294 -22.57 -22.60 22.60
N ARG A 295 -21.97 -22.33 21.46
CA ARG A 295 -22.66 -21.78 20.28
C ARG A 295 -23.39 -22.82 19.44
N GLY A 296 -23.39 -24.08 19.84
CA GLY A 296 -24.16 -25.13 19.15
C GLY A 296 -23.33 -26.02 18.25
N GLY A 297 -21.99 -26.05 18.40
CA GLY A 297 -21.15 -27.11 17.88
C GLY A 297 -20.65 -26.97 16.45
N GLY A 298 -20.68 -25.80 15.84
CA GLY A 298 -19.85 -25.51 14.66
C GLY A 298 -18.36 -25.52 15.04
N GLY A 299 -17.49 -25.90 14.09
CA GLY A 299 -16.04 -25.86 14.27
C GLY A 299 -15.45 -24.47 14.11
N TRP A 300 -14.14 -24.39 14.08
CA TRP A 300 -13.42 -23.14 13.78
C TRP A 300 -13.68 -22.63 12.36
N VAL A 301 -14.01 -23.49 11.40
CA VAL A 301 -14.37 -23.12 10.03
C VAL A 301 -15.60 -22.21 10.03
N GLU A 302 -16.67 -22.66 10.71
CA GLU A 302 -17.92 -21.91 10.84
C GLU A 302 -17.76 -20.67 11.69
N GLU A 303 -16.95 -20.72 12.75
CA GLU A 303 -16.69 -19.55 13.59
C GLU A 303 -15.90 -18.46 12.86
N CYS A 304 -14.87 -18.81 12.08
CA CYS A 304 -14.16 -17.85 11.25
C CYS A 304 -15.10 -17.24 10.20
N ALA A 305 -15.90 -18.07 9.53
CA ALA A 305 -16.89 -17.59 8.58
C ALA A 305 -17.89 -16.63 9.23
N ARG A 306 -18.45 -16.97 10.38
CA ARG A 306 -19.35 -16.12 11.13
C ARG A 306 -18.73 -14.76 11.46
N ARG A 307 -17.46 -14.74 11.92
CA ARG A 307 -16.74 -13.49 12.25
C ARG A 307 -16.53 -12.62 11.02
N ILE A 308 -16.14 -13.22 9.90
CA ILE A 308 -15.98 -12.53 8.62
C ILE A 308 -17.33 -11.96 8.16
N VAL A 309 -18.34 -12.80 8.04
CA VAL A 309 -19.67 -12.42 7.52
C VAL A 309 -20.30 -11.33 8.39
N THR A 310 -20.25 -11.46 9.73
CA THR A 310 -20.77 -10.44 10.63
C THR A 310 -20.11 -9.08 10.37
N SER A 311 -18.79 -9.06 10.20
CA SER A 311 -18.06 -7.83 9.91
C SER A 311 -18.35 -7.28 8.51
N VAL A 312 -18.49 -8.15 7.49
CA VAL A 312 -18.88 -7.73 6.13
C VAL A 312 -20.27 -7.08 6.13
N LEU A 313 -21.24 -7.69 6.81
CA LEU A 313 -22.60 -7.15 6.90
C LEU A 313 -22.67 -5.84 7.68
N ASP A 314 -21.87 -5.70 8.75
CA ASP A 314 -21.75 -4.44 9.51
C ASP A 314 -21.20 -3.32 8.62
N VAL A 315 -20.09 -3.58 7.91
CA VAL A 315 -19.53 -2.63 6.94
C VAL A 315 -20.53 -2.28 5.85
N TYR A 316 -21.25 -3.26 5.28
CA TYR A 316 -22.24 -3.03 4.24
C TYR A 316 -23.32 -2.01 4.68
N GLN A 317 -23.86 -2.15 5.91
CA GLN A 317 -24.87 -1.24 6.42
C GLN A 317 -24.38 0.22 6.50
N LEU A 318 -23.09 0.41 6.75
CA LEU A 318 -22.48 1.75 6.88
C LEU A 318 -22.16 2.38 5.51
N VAL A 319 -21.74 1.58 4.51
CA VAL A 319 -21.15 2.11 3.29
C VAL A 319 -22.06 2.06 2.07
N ARG A 320 -23.16 1.32 2.09
CA ARG A 320 -24.03 1.12 0.93
C ARG A 320 -24.56 2.42 0.31
N GLU A 321 -24.69 3.50 1.09
CA GLU A 321 -25.15 4.81 0.60
C GLU A 321 -23.98 5.72 0.15
N THR A 322 -22.71 5.26 0.27
CA THR A 322 -21.53 6.03 -0.14
C THR A 322 -20.98 5.61 -1.50
N ARG A 323 -21.78 4.90 -2.28
CA ARG A 323 -21.39 4.37 -3.59
C ARG A 323 -20.94 5.45 -4.56
N LYS A 324 -19.88 5.15 -5.32
CA LYS A 324 -19.35 5.99 -6.38
C LYS A 324 -19.31 5.19 -7.70
N SER A 325 -19.93 5.71 -8.75
CA SER A 325 -19.90 5.12 -10.10
C SER A 325 -18.84 5.75 -11.00
N ASN A 326 -18.34 6.92 -10.62
CA ASN A 326 -17.29 7.63 -11.33
C ASN A 326 -16.05 7.67 -10.43
N ILE A 327 -15.03 6.92 -10.79
CA ILE A 327 -13.81 6.73 -9.97
C ILE A 327 -12.57 6.73 -10.84
N VAL A 328 -11.44 7.08 -10.24
CA VAL A 328 -10.14 6.78 -10.82
C VAL A 328 -9.88 5.28 -10.69
N LEU A 329 -9.64 4.62 -11.81
CA LEU A 329 -9.15 3.25 -11.85
C LEU A 329 -7.78 3.27 -12.55
N GLU A 330 -6.75 2.79 -11.87
CA GLU A 330 -5.42 2.59 -12.45
C GLU A 330 -4.85 1.26 -11.98
N HIS A 331 -4.18 0.54 -12.87
CA HIS A 331 -3.54 -0.74 -12.56
C HIS A 331 -2.14 -0.79 -13.13
N HIS A 332 -1.14 -0.82 -12.28
CA HIS A 332 0.26 -0.99 -12.63
C HIS A 332 0.74 -2.38 -12.23
N SER A 333 1.31 -3.09 -13.20
CA SER A 333 2.01 -4.37 -13.00
C SER A 333 3.49 -4.17 -13.32
N ASP A 334 4.35 -4.46 -12.37
CA ASP A 334 5.79 -4.28 -12.48
C ASP A 334 6.56 -5.47 -11.94
N THR A 335 7.70 -5.77 -12.51
CA THR A 335 8.70 -6.65 -11.91
C THR A 335 9.72 -5.81 -11.16
N ILE A 336 9.69 -5.88 -9.83
CA ILE A 336 10.71 -5.27 -8.97
C ILE A 336 11.84 -6.25 -8.67
N ARG A 337 12.97 -5.72 -8.25
CA ARG A 337 14.16 -6.51 -7.93
C ARG A 337 14.46 -6.41 -6.44
N LEU A 338 14.26 -7.50 -5.73
CA LEU A 338 14.48 -7.57 -4.28
C LEU A 338 15.89 -8.13 -4.00
N PRO A 339 16.69 -7.51 -3.11
CA PRO A 339 17.92 -8.11 -2.63
C PRO A 339 17.68 -9.55 -2.17
N GLY A 340 18.35 -10.50 -2.80
CA GLY A 340 18.27 -11.91 -2.43
C GLY A 340 18.91 -12.17 -1.06
N TRP A 341 18.55 -13.27 -0.42
CA TRP A 341 19.21 -13.67 0.80
C TRP A 341 20.55 -14.33 0.44
N GLU A 342 21.65 -13.56 0.54
CA GLU A 342 23.00 -14.05 0.26
C GLU A 342 23.46 -14.98 1.39
N LEU A 343 23.84 -16.19 0.99
CA LEU A 343 24.42 -17.19 1.88
C LEU A 343 25.94 -17.23 1.75
N SER A 344 26.64 -17.43 2.86
CA SER A 344 28.07 -17.74 2.85
C SER A 344 28.33 -19.07 2.16
N GLU A 345 29.54 -19.28 1.63
CA GLU A 345 29.93 -20.56 1.03
C GLU A 345 29.72 -21.74 1.99
N ALA A 346 30.06 -21.57 3.26
CA ALA A 346 29.86 -22.60 4.27
C ALA A 346 28.37 -22.96 4.46
N GLN A 347 27.44 -21.98 4.36
CA GLN A 347 26.01 -22.26 4.43
C GLN A 347 25.54 -22.99 3.17
N VAL A 348 25.96 -22.56 1.99
CA VAL A 348 25.66 -23.22 0.72
C VAL A 348 26.14 -24.66 0.71
N ASP A 349 27.39 -24.91 1.18
CA ASP A 349 27.95 -26.25 1.28
C ASP A 349 27.19 -27.12 2.31
N GLY A 350 26.77 -26.55 3.43
CA GLY A 350 25.93 -27.23 4.40
C GLY A 350 24.58 -27.67 3.82
N ILE A 351 23.90 -26.76 3.06
CA ILE A 351 22.64 -27.08 2.39
C ILE A 351 22.85 -28.17 1.31
N ARG A 352 23.95 -28.09 0.55
CA ARG A 352 24.31 -29.09 -0.47
C ARG A 352 24.54 -30.46 0.18
N ALA A 353 25.38 -30.53 1.22
CA ALA A 353 25.65 -31.77 1.93
C ALA A 353 24.38 -32.38 2.53
N ALA A 354 23.50 -31.56 3.09
CA ALA A 354 22.21 -32.03 3.62
C ALA A 354 21.29 -32.59 2.50
N ARG A 355 21.21 -31.91 1.34
CA ARG A 355 20.47 -32.41 0.17
C ARG A 355 21.03 -33.76 -0.30
N ASP A 356 22.34 -33.84 -0.48
CA ASP A 356 23.02 -35.04 -0.98
C ASP A 356 22.83 -36.23 0.00
N GLY A 357 22.86 -35.97 1.30
CA GLY A 357 22.51 -36.98 2.32
C GLY A 357 21.09 -37.49 2.20
N PHE A 358 20.10 -36.64 1.89
CA PHE A 358 18.71 -37.08 1.61
C PHE A 358 18.60 -37.87 0.31
N VAL A 359 19.36 -37.50 -0.72
CA VAL A 359 19.42 -38.26 -2.00
C VAL A 359 19.99 -39.66 -1.75
N GLU A 360 21.11 -39.77 -1.00
CA GLU A 360 21.68 -41.07 -0.62
C GLU A 360 20.72 -41.91 0.24
N ASP A 361 19.95 -41.28 1.17
CA ASP A 361 18.95 -42.01 1.97
C ASP A 361 17.81 -42.51 1.07
N LEU A 362 17.40 -41.73 0.07
CA LEU A 362 16.40 -42.14 -0.91
C LEU A 362 16.87 -43.30 -1.78
N GLU A 363 18.12 -43.30 -2.23
CA GLU A 363 18.70 -44.40 -3.00
C GLU A 363 18.72 -45.71 -2.18
N LYS A 364 19.02 -45.62 -0.88
CA LYS A 364 19.04 -46.77 0.04
C LYS A 364 17.65 -47.19 0.49
N HIS A 365 16.70 -46.28 0.51
CA HIS A 365 15.35 -46.43 1.04
C HIS A 365 14.30 -45.83 0.09
N PRO A 366 14.07 -46.45 -1.09
CA PRO A 366 13.09 -45.92 -2.07
C PRO A 366 11.65 -45.79 -1.50
N GLU A 367 11.31 -46.59 -0.48
CA GLU A 367 10.03 -46.50 0.22
C GLU A 367 9.80 -45.17 0.94
N LYS A 368 10.87 -44.39 1.22
CA LYS A 368 10.79 -43.07 1.82
C LYS A 368 10.60 -41.95 0.80
N ALA A 369 10.39 -42.25 -0.48
CA ALA A 369 10.38 -41.27 -1.56
C ALA A 369 9.54 -40.03 -1.25
N ASN A 370 8.29 -40.21 -0.81
CA ASN A 370 7.40 -39.10 -0.49
C ASN A 370 7.76 -38.34 0.80
N ALA A 371 8.54 -38.94 1.69
CA ALA A 371 9.03 -38.24 2.89
C ALA A 371 10.28 -37.39 2.58
N LEU A 372 11.07 -37.82 1.60
CA LEU A 372 12.34 -37.18 1.22
C LEU A 372 12.23 -36.20 0.04
N ALA A 373 11.22 -36.35 -0.81
CA ALA A 373 11.04 -35.52 -2.01
C ALA A 373 11.06 -34.01 -1.69
N ARG A 374 10.23 -33.56 -0.75
CA ARG A 374 10.16 -32.13 -0.35
C ARG A 374 11.45 -31.60 0.32
N PRO A 375 12.08 -32.29 1.28
CA PRO A 375 13.40 -31.91 1.78
C PRO A 375 14.49 -31.78 0.72
N ILE A 376 14.47 -32.65 -0.30
CA ILE A 376 15.39 -32.61 -1.45
C ILE A 376 15.03 -31.41 -2.34
N SER A 377 13.77 -31.26 -2.72
CA SER A 377 13.28 -30.19 -3.60
C SER A 377 13.58 -28.80 -3.04
N TRP A 378 13.26 -28.54 -1.79
CA TRP A 378 13.53 -27.24 -1.17
C TRP A 378 15.01 -26.85 -1.18
N ARG A 379 15.89 -27.79 -0.82
CA ARG A 379 17.33 -27.55 -0.84
C ARG A 379 17.86 -27.35 -2.25
N SER A 380 17.33 -28.11 -3.20
CA SER A 380 17.68 -27.95 -4.61
C SER A 380 17.26 -26.57 -5.13
N GLN A 381 16.04 -26.13 -4.81
CA GLN A 381 15.53 -24.80 -5.19
C GLN A 381 16.36 -23.68 -4.51
N THR A 382 16.74 -23.85 -3.24
CA THR A 382 17.60 -22.87 -2.55
C THR A 382 18.96 -22.75 -3.24
N LEU A 383 19.60 -23.87 -3.60
CA LEU A 383 20.87 -23.88 -4.31
C LEU A 383 20.73 -23.24 -5.70
N GLU A 384 19.66 -23.54 -6.44
CA GLU A 384 19.37 -22.92 -7.73
C GLU A 384 19.18 -21.39 -7.61
N VAL A 385 18.45 -20.93 -6.57
CA VAL A 385 18.29 -19.50 -6.29
C VAL A 385 19.66 -18.87 -6.00
N GLN A 386 20.50 -19.49 -5.18
CA GLN A 386 21.84 -18.97 -4.89
C GLN A 386 22.73 -18.89 -6.14
N ASP A 387 22.66 -19.89 -7.03
CA ASP A 387 23.40 -19.88 -8.28
C ASP A 387 22.89 -18.77 -9.21
N LYS A 388 21.56 -18.57 -9.33
CA LYS A 388 20.97 -17.46 -10.08
C LYS A 388 21.36 -16.09 -9.52
N LEU A 389 21.36 -15.93 -8.19
CA LEU A 389 21.80 -14.69 -7.54
C LEU A 389 23.29 -14.40 -7.80
N LYS A 390 24.15 -15.41 -7.78
CA LYS A 390 25.57 -15.24 -8.10
C LYS A 390 25.83 -14.84 -9.56
N LEU A 391 25.01 -15.32 -10.49
CA LEU A 391 25.08 -14.99 -11.92
C LEU A 391 24.44 -13.64 -12.25
N SER A 392 23.54 -13.15 -11.44
CA SER A 392 22.89 -11.85 -11.60
C SER A 392 23.83 -10.72 -11.17
N ALA A 393 23.98 -9.69 -12.01
CA ALA A 393 24.89 -8.57 -11.74
C ALA A 393 24.51 -7.77 -10.47
N ASP A 394 23.23 -7.74 -10.12
CA ASP A 394 22.67 -7.01 -8.97
C ASP A 394 22.30 -7.92 -7.78
N ARG A 395 22.48 -9.24 -7.91
CA ARG A 395 22.15 -10.25 -6.90
C ARG A 395 20.72 -10.13 -6.34
N CYS A 396 19.80 -9.74 -7.19
CA CYS A 396 18.40 -9.52 -6.83
C CYS A 396 17.49 -10.64 -7.32
N TYR A 397 16.45 -10.90 -6.55
CA TYR A 397 15.36 -11.83 -6.86
C TYR A 397 14.23 -11.06 -7.54
N PRO A 398 13.83 -11.40 -8.78
CA PRO A 398 12.74 -10.73 -9.48
C PRO A 398 11.40 -11.11 -8.85
N THR A 399 10.53 -10.10 -8.64
CA THR A 399 9.22 -10.27 -8.02
C THR A 399 8.21 -9.41 -8.77
N GLU A 400 7.16 -10.04 -9.31
CA GLU A 400 6.03 -9.32 -9.89
C GLU A 400 5.16 -8.77 -8.76
N ILE A 401 4.78 -7.51 -8.87
CA ILE A 401 3.82 -6.85 -8.00
C ILE A 401 2.78 -6.11 -8.84
N HIS A 402 1.57 -6.06 -8.32
CA HIS A 402 0.51 -5.21 -8.85
C HIS A 402 0.19 -4.14 -7.82
N VAL A 403 -0.03 -2.92 -8.28
CA VAL A 403 -0.52 -1.81 -7.47
C VAL A 403 -1.67 -1.15 -8.22
N LEU A 404 -2.84 -1.16 -7.60
CA LEU A 404 -4.07 -0.63 -8.17
C LEU A 404 -4.56 0.55 -7.34
N ARG A 405 -5.12 1.55 -8.03
CA ARG A 405 -6.00 2.55 -7.46
C ARG A 405 -7.44 2.26 -7.88
N ILE A 406 -8.33 2.08 -6.92
CA ILE A 406 -9.77 1.89 -7.13
C ILE A 406 -10.49 2.99 -6.33
N GLY A 407 -10.66 4.16 -6.93
CA GLY A 407 -11.13 5.36 -6.24
C GLY A 407 -10.17 5.78 -5.12
N ASP A 408 -10.61 5.69 -3.87
CA ASP A 408 -9.85 6.07 -2.68
C ASP A 408 -9.04 4.89 -2.07
N VAL A 409 -9.13 3.70 -2.70
CA VAL A 409 -8.52 2.45 -2.18
C VAL A 409 -7.32 2.04 -3.01
N ALA A 410 -6.23 1.68 -2.33
CA ALA A 410 -5.10 0.97 -2.94
C ALA A 410 -5.26 -0.54 -2.75
N VAL A 411 -4.95 -1.31 -3.80
CA VAL A 411 -4.75 -2.76 -3.71
C VAL A 411 -3.31 -3.04 -4.14
N CYS A 412 -2.53 -3.72 -3.31
CA CYS A 412 -1.17 -4.10 -3.67
C CYS A 412 -0.95 -5.60 -3.44
N THR A 413 -0.28 -6.25 -4.42
CA THR A 413 -0.04 -7.69 -4.37
C THR A 413 1.42 -8.01 -4.13
N ASN A 414 1.69 -9.22 -3.65
CA ASN A 414 3.01 -9.83 -3.63
C ASN A 414 2.89 -11.36 -3.68
N GLN A 415 3.95 -12.03 -4.11
CA GLN A 415 3.97 -13.48 -4.23
C GLN A 415 4.17 -14.26 -2.92
N PHE A 416 4.57 -13.58 -1.83
CA PHE A 416 5.08 -14.22 -0.63
C PHE A 416 3.97 -14.67 0.35
N GLU A 417 4.31 -15.60 1.26
CA GLU A 417 3.72 -15.67 2.60
C GLU A 417 4.36 -14.54 3.43
N LEU A 418 3.80 -13.33 3.27
CA LEU A 418 4.35 -12.08 3.80
C LEU A 418 4.10 -11.99 5.30
N PHE A 419 5.14 -11.75 6.11
CA PHE A 419 4.94 -11.50 7.53
C PHE A 419 4.17 -10.21 7.78
N THR A 420 3.29 -10.26 8.77
CA THR A 420 2.32 -9.21 9.12
C THR A 420 2.92 -7.81 9.19
N GLU A 421 4.12 -7.67 9.75
CA GLU A 421 4.78 -6.38 9.96
C GLU A 421 5.05 -5.63 8.66
N TYR A 422 5.40 -6.30 7.57
CA TYR A 422 5.61 -5.66 6.28
C TYR A 422 4.31 -5.06 5.73
N GLY A 423 3.20 -5.80 5.86
CA GLY A 423 1.89 -5.28 5.48
C GLY A 423 1.47 -4.07 6.32
N LEU A 424 1.72 -4.09 7.63
CA LEU A 424 1.48 -2.93 8.51
C LEU A 424 2.30 -1.71 8.08
N ARG A 425 3.56 -1.90 7.68
CA ARG A 425 4.40 -0.82 7.15
C ARG A 425 3.87 -0.26 5.83
N MET A 426 3.32 -1.12 4.95
CA MET A 426 2.68 -0.68 3.71
C MET A 426 1.43 0.16 4.00
N ILE A 427 0.53 -0.30 4.88
CA ILE A 427 -0.67 0.43 5.28
C ILE A 427 -0.32 1.78 5.92
N ALA A 428 0.61 1.77 6.89
CA ALA A 428 0.97 2.97 7.65
C ALA A 428 1.63 4.07 6.80
N ARG A 429 2.18 3.72 5.64
CA ARG A 429 2.89 4.64 4.73
C ARG A 429 2.13 4.89 3.43
N SER A 430 0.95 4.33 3.28
CA SER A 430 0.11 4.47 2.09
C SER A 430 -0.61 5.80 2.08
N ASP A 431 -0.71 6.43 0.91
CA ASP A 431 -1.46 7.66 0.67
C ASP A 431 -2.94 7.42 0.38
N ALA A 432 -3.32 6.15 0.17
CA ALA A 432 -4.72 5.78 0.00
C ALA A 432 -5.50 5.85 1.31
N GLN A 433 -6.79 6.16 1.27
CA GLN A 433 -7.64 6.14 2.45
C GLN A 433 -7.77 4.74 3.07
N MET A 434 -7.71 3.70 2.24
CA MET A 434 -7.64 2.30 2.65
C MET A 434 -6.69 1.53 1.74
N THR A 435 -5.90 0.62 2.31
CA THR A 435 -4.98 -0.23 1.55
C THR A 435 -5.27 -1.70 1.81
N CYS A 436 -5.54 -2.44 0.74
CA CYS A 436 -5.63 -3.89 0.74
C CYS A 436 -4.27 -4.48 0.38
N VAL A 437 -3.62 -5.14 1.32
CA VAL A 437 -2.41 -5.93 1.04
C VAL A 437 -2.83 -7.35 0.71
N VAL A 438 -2.53 -7.81 -0.50
CA VAL A 438 -2.91 -9.15 -0.99
C VAL A 438 -1.65 -9.96 -1.23
N GLN A 439 -1.41 -10.95 -0.39
CA GLN A 439 -0.30 -11.89 -0.53
C GLN A 439 -0.65 -13.07 -1.45
N LEU A 440 0.32 -13.96 -1.71
CA LEU A 440 0.14 -15.22 -2.45
C LEU A 440 -0.31 -15.03 -3.91
N ALA A 441 0.08 -13.92 -4.52
CA ALA A 441 -0.08 -13.74 -5.96
C ALA A 441 1.16 -14.28 -6.72
N GLY A 442 1.50 -15.54 -6.46
CA GLY A 442 2.67 -16.21 -7.02
C GLY A 442 3.11 -17.47 -6.23
N PRO A 443 4.38 -17.91 -6.39
CA PRO A 443 4.87 -19.21 -5.88
C PRO A 443 4.89 -19.39 -4.36
N ALA A 444 4.63 -18.36 -3.56
CA ALA A 444 4.55 -18.38 -2.10
C ALA A 444 5.78 -18.93 -1.38
N TYR A 445 6.80 -18.10 -1.25
CA TYR A 445 7.88 -18.31 -0.27
C TYR A 445 7.62 -17.42 0.94
N TYR A 446 8.14 -17.77 2.12
CA TYR A 446 8.08 -16.86 3.27
C TYR A 446 8.92 -15.62 3.04
N LEU A 447 8.46 -14.50 3.58
CA LEU A 447 9.26 -13.27 3.69
C LEU A 447 9.28 -12.82 5.16
N PRO A 448 10.25 -13.34 5.94
CA PRO A 448 10.35 -13.09 7.37
C PRO A 448 10.98 -11.74 7.70
N THR A 449 10.67 -11.23 8.90
CA THR A 449 11.33 -10.06 9.48
C THR A 449 12.76 -10.36 9.92
N ALA A 450 13.55 -9.31 10.18
CA ALA A 450 14.91 -9.46 10.73
C ALA A 450 14.91 -10.16 12.09
N GLU A 451 13.91 -9.89 12.92
CA GLU A 451 13.71 -10.50 14.23
C GLU A 451 13.43 -12.00 14.10
N ALA A 452 12.58 -12.39 13.15
CA ALA A 452 12.27 -13.78 12.89
C ALA A 452 13.49 -14.53 12.35
N ILE A 453 14.29 -13.93 11.47
CA ILE A 453 15.55 -14.49 10.96
C ILE A 453 16.54 -14.68 12.11
N ALA A 454 16.70 -13.69 12.98
CA ALA A 454 17.57 -13.79 14.16
C ALA A 454 17.11 -14.90 15.14
N GLY A 455 15.78 -15.07 15.29
CA GLY A 455 15.19 -16.14 16.10
C GLY A 455 15.28 -17.53 15.47
N GLY A 456 15.38 -17.59 14.13
CA GLY A 456 15.50 -18.83 13.36
C GLY A 456 14.22 -19.67 13.29
N GLY A 457 14.37 -20.91 12.86
CA GLY A 457 13.31 -21.90 12.73
C GLY A 457 12.54 -21.80 11.42
N TYR A 458 11.65 -22.76 11.17
CA TYR A 458 10.83 -22.84 9.97
C TYR A 458 10.12 -21.52 9.67
N SER A 459 10.00 -21.15 8.42
CA SER A 459 9.54 -19.86 7.89
C SER A 459 10.53 -18.68 8.03
N ALA A 460 11.72 -18.89 8.63
CA ALA A 460 12.75 -17.88 8.79
C ALA A 460 14.16 -18.46 8.54
N ILE A 461 14.24 -19.45 7.64
CA ILE A 461 15.48 -20.13 7.20
C ILE A 461 15.59 -20.04 5.68
N PRO A 462 16.82 -20.10 5.12
CA PRO A 462 17.04 -19.94 3.69
C PRO A 462 16.27 -20.92 2.80
N GLU A 463 16.03 -22.14 3.27
CA GLU A 463 15.32 -23.16 2.51
C GLU A 463 13.83 -22.82 2.26
N THR A 464 13.31 -21.87 2.97
CA THR A 464 11.91 -21.40 2.82
C THR A 464 11.80 -19.95 2.36
N CYS A 465 12.92 -19.24 2.24
CA CYS A 465 12.97 -17.80 2.04
C CYS A 465 14.06 -17.42 1.03
N PRO A 466 13.78 -17.22 -0.26
CA PRO A 466 14.81 -16.79 -1.25
C PRO A 466 15.24 -15.34 -1.04
N VAL A 467 14.45 -14.57 -0.27
CA VAL A 467 14.63 -13.13 -0.03
C VAL A 467 14.71 -12.90 1.48
N GLY A 468 15.74 -12.19 1.93
CA GLY A 468 15.92 -11.85 3.35
C GLY A 468 15.15 -10.59 3.77
N ALA A 469 15.38 -10.16 5.02
CA ALA A 469 14.68 -9.00 5.58
C ALA A 469 14.93 -7.68 4.83
N GLU A 470 16.12 -7.51 4.22
CA GLU A 470 16.41 -6.35 3.39
C GLU A 470 15.54 -6.31 2.13
N GLY A 471 15.33 -7.47 1.47
CA GLY A 471 14.38 -7.55 0.37
C GLY A 471 12.94 -7.26 0.80
N GLY A 472 12.56 -7.67 2.02
CA GLY A 472 11.27 -7.28 2.61
C GLY A 472 11.14 -5.76 2.79
N ARG A 473 12.21 -5.08 3.24
CA ARG A 473 12.25 -3.61 3.31
C ARG A 473 12.06 -2.98 1.93
N VAL A 474 12.80 -3.46 0.92
CA VAL A 474 12.69 -2.96 -0.46
C VAL A 474 11.30 -3.22 -1.05
N LEU A 475 10.69 -4.38 -0.78
CA LEU A 475 9.31 -4.67 -1.20
C LEU A 475 8.33 -3.61 -0.66
N VAL A 476 8.43 -3.27 0.64
CA VAL A 476 7.61 -2.22 1.24
C VAL A 476 7.85 -0.88 0.55
N ASP A 477 9.12 -0.46 0.42
CA ASP A 477 9.48 0.84 -0.13
C ASP A 477 9.02 0.98 -1.60
N GLU A 478 9.22 -0.03 -2.43
CA GLU A 478 8.82 -0.02 -3.84
C GLU A 478 7.30 -0.10 -4.01
N THR A 479 6.59 -0.81 -3.13
CA THR A 479 5.12 -0.84 -3.12
C THR A 479 4.55 0.52 -2.72
N VAL A 480 5.00 1.10 -1.61
CA VAL A 480 4.57 2.42 -1.13
C VAL A 480 4.84 3.49 -2.18
N LYS A 481 6.04 3.52 -2.77
CA LYS A 481 6.39 4.47 -3.84
C LYS A 481 5.41 4.43 -5.01
N ARG A 482 4.93 3.24 -5.40
CA ARG A 482 3.93 3.10 -6.47
C ARG A 482 2.54 3.55 -6.02
N ILE A 483 2.14 3.23 -4.79
CA ILE A 483 0.91 3.77 -4.22
C ILE A 483 0.95 5.30 -4.22
N THR A 484 2.02 5.90 -3.69
CA THR A 484 2.22 7.36 -3.70
C THR A 484 2.09 7.93 -5.12
N LYS A 485 2.68 7.27 -6.11
CA LYS A 485 2.56 7.72 -7.51
C LYS A 485 1.13 7.69 -8.02
N LEU A 486 0.36 6.63 -7.73
CA LEU A 486 -1.04 6.50 -8.16
C LEU A 486 -1.99 7.46 -7.44
N PHE A 487 -1.69 7.81 -6.18
CA PHE A 487 -2.49 8.72 -5.37
C PHE A 487 -1.94 10.15 -5.35
N ASN A 488 -0.93 10.42 -6.19
CA ASN A 488 -0.39 11.75 -6.33
C ASN A 488 -1.30 12.59 -7.23
N ASP A 489 -2.39 13.10 -6.66
CA ASP A 489 -3.31 14.06 -7.28
C ASP A 489 -2.76 15.49 -7.23
N LEU A 490 -1.43 15.65 -7.06
CA LEU A 490 -0.76 16.95 -7.03
C LEU A 490 -0.73 17.56 -8.43
N GLU A 491 -1.85 18.13 -8.83
CA GLU A 491 -1.96 18.87 -10.07
C GLU A 491 -1.37 20.27 -9.90
N VAL A 492 -0.50 20.68 -10.82
CA VAL A 492 -0.10 22.08 -10.93
C VAL A 492 -1.30 22.88 -11.41
N SER A 493 -2.02 23.48 -10.47
CA SER A 493 -3.28 24.20 -10.70
C SER A 493 -3.17 25.69 -10.41
N LEU A 494 -1.95 26.25 -10.48
CA LEU A 494 -1.71 27.66 -10.22
C LEU A 494 -2.48 28.50 -11.26
N PRO A 495 -3.40 29.40 -10.83
CA PRO A 495 -4.07 30.30 -11.75
C PRO A 495 -3.08 31.23 -12.45
N ASP A 496 -3.43 31.76 -13.61
CA ASP A 496 -2.56 32.69 -14.36
C ASP A 496 -2.16 33.90 -13.52
N THR A 497 -3.04 34.38 -12.64
CA THR A 497 -2.76 35.46 -11.69
C THR A 497 -1.72 35.10 -10.64
N GLY A 498 -1.46 33.83 -10.42
CA GLY A 498 -0.45 33.30 -9.49
C GLY A 498 0.94 33.12 -10.13
N LYS A 499 1.09 33.37 -11.41
CA LYS A 499 2.39 33.23 -12.10
C LYS A 499 3.33 34.39 -11.77
N LEU A 500 4.63 34.08 -11.69
CA LEU A 500 5.72 35.06 -11.58
C LEU A 500 6.46 35.12 -12.92
N VAL A 501 6.75 36.33 -13.39
CA VAL A 501 7.63 36.62 -14.54
C VAL A 501 8.91 37.25 -14.02
N ASP A 502 10.04 36.62 -14.28
CA ASP A 502 11.35 37.03 -13.74
C ASP A 502 11.38 37.23 -12.21
N GLY A 503 10.55 36.46 -11.48
CA GLY A 503 10.45 36.49 -10.02
C GLY A 503 9.48 37.54 -9.46
N GLU A 504 8.82 38.33 -10.32
CA GLU A 504 7.84 39.34 -9.96
C GLU A 504 6.41 38.93 -10.42
N PRO A 505 5.36 39.34 -9.70
CA PRO A 505 3.99 39.08 -10.09
C PRO A 505 3.63 39.74 -11.43
N ASP A 506 3.00 38.95 -12.28
CA ASP A 506 2.52 39.46 -13.58
C ASP A 506 1.26 40.31 -13.45
N GLY A 507 1.22 41.41 -14.21
CA GLY A 507 0.05 42.28 -14.31
C GLY A 507 0.08 43.50 -13.40
N LYS A 508 -1.00 44.31 -13.49
CA LYS A 508 -1.11 45.60 -12.78
C LYS A 508 -1.75 45.46 -11.41
N GLY A 509 -1.49 46.39 -10.51
CA GLY A 509 -2.17 46.54 -9.22
C GLY A 509 -1.46 45.84 -8.06
N TRP A 510 -0.34 45.20 -8.30
CA TRP A 510 0.50 44.67 -7.23
C TRP A 510 1.24 45.73 -6.47
N VAL A 511 1.25 45.64 -5.14
CA VAL A 511 2.00 46.49 -4.22
C VAL A 511 3.06 45.65 -3.55
N ASN A 512 4.33 46.05 -3.69
CA ASN A 512 5.44 45.39 -3.00
C ASN A 512 5.42 45.79 -1.51
N LEU A 513 5.27 44.82 -0.62
CA LEU A 513 5.28 45.07 0.82
C LEU A 513 6.69 45.15 1.43
N LEU A 514 7.72 44.83 0.63
CA LEU A 514 9.13 44.91 1.03
C LEU A 514 9.83 46.20 0.55
N GLU A 515 9.10 47.25 0.18
CA GLU A 515 9.74 48.51 -0.26
C GLU A 515 10.48 49.24 0.86
N SER A 516 10.00 49.17 2.10
CA SER A 516 10.60 49.85 3.24
C SER A 516 10.29 49.11 4.55
N TRP A 517 11.31 48.95 5.39
CA TRP A 517 11.17 48.46 6.75
C TRP A 517 10.33 49.41 7.63
N ASP A 518 10.27 50.70 7.30
CA ASP A 518 9.47 51.66 8.04
C ASP A 518 7.96 51.34 8.05
N THR A 519 7.52 50.49 7.15
CA THR A 519 6.12 50.01 7.07
C THR A 519 5.85 48.74 7.89
N TRP A 520 6.89 48.22 8.60
CA TRP A 520 6.83 47.00 9.38
C TRP A 520 6.97 47.23 10.88
N HIS A 521 6.50 46.27 11.65
CA HIS A 521 6.88 46.02 13.02
C HIS A 521 7.69 44.72 13.09
N GLY A 522 8.75 44.70 13.90
CA GLY A 522 9.58 43.54 14.16
C GLY A 522 10.70 43.88 15.11
N GLU A 523 11.21 42.90 15.83
CA GLU A 523 12.32 43.06 16.76
C GLU A 523 13.66 43.15 15.99
N PRO A 524 14.42 44.29 16.08
CA PRO A 524 15.63 44.46 15.26
C PRO A 524 16.75 43.45 15.48
N ASP A 525 16.74 42.80 16.65
CA ASP A 525 17.69 41.74 16.99
C ASP A 525 17.42 40.44 16.19
N HIS A 526 16.18 40.21 15.78
CA HIS A 526 15.75 39.03 15.06
C HIS A 526 15.43 39.27 13.59
N TRP A 527 14.96 40.49 13.23
CA TRP A 527 14.54 40.84 11.89
C TRP A 527 15.41 41.96 11.30
N LYS A 528 15.90 41.73 10.10
CA LYS A 528 16.75 42.67 9.37
C LYS A 528 16.23 42.84 7.95
N TYR A 529 16.33 44.06 7.46
CA TYR A 529 16.09 44.39 6.06
C TYR A 529 17.43 44.63 5.39
N SER A 530 17.70 43.88 4.32
CA SER A 530 18.95 43.95 3.60
C SER A 530 18.94 45.05 2.54
N GLU A 531 20.13 45.58 2.16
CA GLU A 531 20.29 46.62 1.13
C GLU A 531 19.75 46.17 -0.25
N ASP A 532 19.69 44.87 -0.51
CA ASP A 532 19.13 44.27 -1.74
C ASP A 532 17.61 44.03 -1.69
N GLY A 533 16.91 44.63 -0.72
CA GLY A 533 15.46 44.65 -0.64
C GLY A 533 14.82 43.35 -0.10
N LYS A 534 15.58 42.53 0.64
CA LYS A 534 15.05 41.27 1.23
C LYS A 534 14.83 41.42 2.73
N LEU A 535 13.76 40.80 3.23
CA LEU A 535 13.55 40.64 4.66
C LEU A 535 14.23 39.35 5.11
N ARG A 536 15.03 39.43 6.18
CA ARG A 536 15.66 38.28 6.81
C ARG A 536 15.33 38.20 8.29
N GLY A 537 14.81 37.05 8.71
CA GLY A 537 14.59 36.70 10.10
C GLY A 537 15.54 35.60 10.56
N GLU A 538 16.07 35.72 11.80
CA GLU A 538 16.89 34.67 12.41
C GLU A 538 16.59 34.52 13.90
N SER A 539 16.39 33.26 14.33
CA SER A 539 16.20 32.89 15.73
C SER A 539 17.02 31.65 16.07
N HIS A 540 17.66 31.65 17.22
CA HIS A 540 18.36 30.49 17.80
C HIS A 540 17.49 29.78 18.86
N GLY A 541 16.19 30.01 18.84
CA GLY A 541 15.23 29.52 19.81
C GLY A 541 14.83 30.58 20.83
N GLY A 542 13.96 30.23 21.76
CA GLY A 542 13.37 31.17 22.73
C GLY A 542 11.88 31.35 22.51
N PRO A 543 11.27 32.52 22.78
CA PRO A 543 9.89 32.82 22.45
C PRO A 543 9.69 32.98 20.94
N TYR A 544 8.42 33.13 20.52
CA TYR A 544 8.09 33.53 19.15
C TYR A 544 8.63 34.96 18.86
N HIS A 545 9.10 35.15 17.61
CA HIS A 545 9.50 36.46 17.11
C HIS A 545 8.78 36.72 15.79
N PHE A 546 7.87 37.67 15.79
CA PHE A 546 7.09 38.01 14.61
C PHE A 546 7.59 39.29 13.94
N ALA A 547 7.42 39.39 12.62
CA ALA A 547 7.42 40.65 11.87
C ALA A 547 6.09 40.76 11.12
N TRP A 548 5.47 41.96 11.17
CA TRP A 548 4.20 42.22 10.50
C TRP A 548 4.08 43.65 9.99
N THR A 549 3.23 43.87 8.96
CA THR A 549 2.95 45.19 8.39
C THR A 549 2.25 46.10 9.43
N LYS A 550 2.63 47.41 9.45
CA LYS A 550 1.95 48.43 10.29
C LYS A 550 0.47 48.56 9.91
N ARG A 551 0.14 48.42 8.60
CA ARG A 551 -1.21 48.34 8.12
C ARG A 551 -1.90 47.01 8.57
N ARG A 552 -3.12 47.09 9.07
CA ARG A 552 -3.83 45.95 9.70
C ARG A 552 -5.27 45.75 9.21
N ASP A 553 -5.59 46.26 8.02
CA ASP A 553 -6.94 46.22 7.46
C ASP A 553 -7.03 45.48 6.12
N TYR A 554 -6.01 44.66 5.78
CA TYR A 554 -6.10 43.77 4.62
C TYR A 554 -7.22 42.76 4.80
N ARG A 555 -8.20 42.75 3.86
CA ARG A 555 -9.40 41.90 3.92
C ARG A 555 -9.39 40.81 2.85
N ASP A 556 -9.72 41.23 1.61
CA ASP A 556 -9.79 40.35 0.45
C ASP A 556 -8.65 40.73 -0.50
N PHE A 557 -7.82 39.76 -0.80
CA PHE A 557 -6.58 40.00 -1.54
C PHE A 557 -6.00 38.74 -2.16
N GLU A 558 -5.08 38.98 -3.08
CA GLU A 558 -4.09 37.99 -3.55
C GLU A 558 -2.72 38.36 -3.01
N LEU A 559 -1.91 37.36 -2.67
CA LEU A 559 -0.58 37.54 -2.09
C LEU A 559 0.43 36.60 -2.74
N HIS A 560 1.54 37.12 -3.20
CA HIS A 560 2.74 36.35 -3.52
C HIS A 560 3.76 36.48 -2.39
N ALA A 561 4.32 35.33 -1.97
CA ALA A 561 5.44 35.29 -1.05
C ALA A 561 6.49 34.30 -1.56
N VAL A 562 7.70 34.80 -1.88
CA VAL A 562 8.81 33.90 -2.25
C VAL A 562 9.81 33.88 -1.09
N VAL A 563 9.91 32.72 -0.47
CA VAL A 563 10.56 32.51 0.81
C VAL A 563 11.60 31.39 0.75
N LYS A 564 12.67 31.52 1.53
CA LYS A 564 13.63 30.46 1.75
C LYS A 564 13.83 30.26 3.24
N MET A 565 13.64 29.04 3.71
CA MET A 565 13.81 28.67 5.09
C MET A 565 14.98 27.69 5.26
N THR A 566 15.86 27.99 6.21
CA THR A 566 17.01 27.15 6.56
C THR A 566 17.15 27.02 8.08
N GLY A 567 17.87 25.99 8.53
CA GLY A 567 18.15 25.77 9.95
C GLY A 567 17.74 24.38 10.46
N THR A 568 18.23 24.05 11.65
CA THR A 568 17.97 22.73 12.24
C THR A 568 16.61 22.69 12.95
N GLY A 569 15.65 21.99 12.35
CA GLY A 569 14.26 21.94 12.83
C GLY A 569 13.52 23.25 12.64
N ALA A 570 13.92 24.02 11.62
CA ALA A 570 13.31 25.31 11.28
C ALA A 570 11.79 25.20 11.09
N ASN A 571 11.09 26.22 11.55
CA ASN A 571 9.65 26.38 11.41
C ASN A 571 9.32 27.87 11.32
N SER A 572 8.41 28.22 10.41
CA SER A 572 7.96 29.57 10.10
C SER A 572 6.61 29.51 9.41
N GLY A 573 6.07 30.63 8.96
CA GLY A 573 4.87 30.67 8.14
C GLY A 573 4.61 32.05 7.55
N VAL A 574 3.85 32.05 6.44
CA VAL A 574 3.29 33.29 5.86
C VAL A 574 2.00 33.62 6.60
N GLY A 575 2.05 34.64 7.43
CA GLY A 575 0.91 35.10 8.23
C GLY A 575 0.02 36.06 7.46
N ILE A 576 -1.30 35.81 7.52
CA ILE A 576 -2.30 36.72 6.93
C ILE A 576 -3.41 37.03 7.95
N ARG A 577 -4.03 38.21 7.81
CA ARG A 577 -5.10 38.69 8.69
C ARG A 577 -4.69 38.61 10.16
N LEU A 578 -3.42 38.88 10.43
CA LEU A 578 -2.84 38.86 11.76
C LEU A 578 -3.42 39.94 12.64
N GLN A 579 -3.65 39.63 13.92
CA GLN A 579 -4.22 40.50 14.97
C GLN A 579 -3.20 40.71 16.12
N PRO A 580 -2.07 41.43 15.88
CA PRO A 580 -1.01 41.55 16.87
C PRO A 580 -1.49 42.17 18.18
N LYS A 581 -1.30 41.48 19.31
CA LYS A 581 -1.53 41.92 20.67
C LYS A 581 -0.23 42.33 21.37
N SER A 582 0.85 41.59 21.10
CA SER A 582 2.20 41.86 21.59
C SER A 582 3.23 41.37 20.57
N ALA A 583 4.52 41.53 20.85
CA ALA A 583 5.60 41.03 20.00
C ALA A 583 5.64 39.49 19.93
N GLN A 584 5.08 38.79 20.93
CA GLN A 584 5.06 37.32 21.01
C GLN A 584 3.66 36.69 20.85
N GLU A 585 2.58 37.53 20.83
CA GLU A 585 1.20 37.05 20.67
C GLU A 585 0.56 37.72 19.46
N VAL A 586 0.51 37.00 18.34
CA VAL A 586 0.03 37.49 17.05
C VAL A 586 -0.97 36.50 16.44
N PRO A 587 -2.24 36.46 16.98
CA PRO A 587 -3.29 35.62 16.41
C PRO A 587 -3.54 35.92 14.93
N GLY A 588 -3.98 34.90 14.19
CA GLY A 588 -4.34 35.00 12.78
C GLY A 588 -4.04 33.74 12.01
N TYR A 589 -4.17 33.76 10.70
CA TYR A 589 -3.86 32.60 9.87
C TYR A 589 -2.38 32.55 9.50
N GLN A 590 -1.87 31.32 9.44
CA GLN A 590 -0.52 31.01 9.03
C GLN A 590 -0.54 29.91 7.96
N PHE A 591 0.02 30.21 6.80
CA PHE A 591 0.37 29.23 5.78
C PHE A 591 1.73 28.67 6.18
N ASP A 592 1.69 27.47 6.74
CA ASP A 592 2.78 26.94 7.55
C ASP A 592 3.97 26.45 6.72
N MET A 593 5.16 26.61 7.27
CA MET A 593 6.45 26.23 6.73
C MET A 593 7.27 25.52 7.81
N GLY A 594 6.91 24.29 8.14
CA GLY A 594 7.62 23.50 9.15
C GLY A 594 7.77 22.05 8.73
N ARG A 595 8.69 21.33 9.34
CA ARG A 595 9.02 19.95 8.98
C ARG A 595 7.80 19.03 8.85
N ASN A 596 6.74 19.29 9.62
CA ASN A 596 5.54 18.45 9.64
C ASN A 596 4.27 19.20 9.19
N TYR A 597 4.39 20.43 8.68
CA TYR A 597 3.23 21.31 8.41
C TYR A 597 3.31 22.08 7.10
N TRP A 598 4.36 21.88 6.28
CA TRP A 598 4.43 22.52 4.98
C TRP A 598 3.14 22.31 4.17
N GLY A 599 2.58 23.38 3.64
CA GLY A 599 1.36 23.32 2.85
C GLY A 599 0.06 23.35 3.67
N SER A 600 0.13 23.32 5.00
CA SER A 600 -1.03 23.35 5.91
C SER A 600 -1.43 24.77 6.28
N LEU A 601 -2.66 24.95 6.77
CA LEU A 601 -3.19 26.21 7.31
C LEU A 601 -3.45 26.08 8.80
N TRP A 602 -2.84 26.98 9.55
CA TRP A 602 -3.01 27.10 11.00
C TRP A 602 -3.73 28.41 11.36
N GLU A 603 -4.52 28.43 12.44
CA GLU A 603 -5.04 29.63 13.06
C GLU A 603 -4.42 29.81 14.44
N GLU A 604 -3.44 30.71 14.55
CA GLU A 604 -2.81 31.06 15.82
C GLU A 604 -3.78 31.79 16.75
N GLY A 605 -3.86 31.32 17.99
CA GLY A 605 -4.77 31.86 19.00
C GLY A 605 -6.25 31.54 18.77
N GLY A 606 -6.58 30.64 17.85
CA GLY A 606 -7.91 30.22 17.47
C GLY A 606 -8.06 28.68 17.40
N ALA A 607 -8.53 28.17 16.26
CA ALA A 607 -8.88 26.77 16.05
C ALA A 607 -7.66 25.81 16.00
N GLY A 608 -6.43 26.31 15.91
CA GLY A 608 -5.24 25.48 15.63
C GLY A 608 -5.17 25.08 14.15
N ILE A 609 -5.02 23.80 13.84
CA ILE A 609 -5.00 23.30 12.45
C ILE A 609 -6.39 23.50 11.84
N VAL A 610 -6.48 24.34 10.80
CA VAL A 610 -7.70 24.59 10.01
C VAL A 610 -7.74 23.67 8.79
N HIS A 611 -6.59 23.40 8.18
CA HIS A 611 -6.44 22.48 7.07
C HIS A 611 -5.06 21.83 7.13
N GLU A 612 -5.02 20.50 7.14
CA GLU A 612 -3.78 19.73 7.13
C GLU A 612 -3.46 19.25 5.71
N PHE A 613 -2.27 19.56 5.22
CA PHE A 613 -1.76 19.03 3.96
C PHE A 613 -0.82 17.84 4.24
N PRO A 614 -0.96 16.70 3.53
CA PRO A 614 -0.16 15.52 3.79
C PRO A 614 1.35 15.78 3.60
N GLN A 615 2.15 15.51 4.63
CA GLN A 615 3.56 15.90 4.65
C GLN A 615 4.44 15.16 3.65
N HIS A 616 4.12 13.92 3.31
CA HIS A 616 4.80 13.19 2.25
C HIS A 616 4.58 13.84 0.86
N HIS A 617 3.44 14.50 0.61
CA HIS A 617 3.22 15.34 -0.56
C HIS A 617 4.01 16.66 -0.46
N ALA A 618 4.03 17.28 0.72
CA ALA A 618 4.81 18.51 0.94
C ALA A 618 6.30 18.28 0.69
N GLU A 619 6.86 17.14 1.10
CA GLU A 619 8.27 16.76 0.86
C GLU A 619 8.63 16.67 -0.64
N GLN A 620 7.64 16.40 -1.50
CA GLN A 620 7.83 16.38 -2.96
C GLN A 620 7.78 17.78 -3.59
N LEU A 621 7.06 18.72 -2.96
CA LEU A 621 6.85 20.08 -3.45
C LEU A 621 7.91 21.05 -2.99
N VAL A 622 8.37 20.90 -1.72
CA VAL A 622 9.26 21.85 -1.06
C VAL A 622 10.68 21.73 -1.59
N GLN A 623 11.23 22.88 -2.05
CA GLN A 623 12.65 22.99 -2.37
C GLN A 623 13.42 23.25 -1.07
N GLN A 624 14.00 22.18 -0.51
CA GLN A 624 14.70 22.23 0.79
C GLN A 624 15.90 23.16 0.74
N ASN A 625 15.98 24.09 1.71
CA ASN A 625 17.02 25.12 1.80
C ASN A 625 17.12 26.05 0.56
N ASP A 626 16.07 26.10 -0.24
CA ASP A 626 15.99 26.96 -1.42
C ASP A 626 14.65 27.71 -1.47
N TRP A 627 14.44 28.51 -2.52
CA TRP A 627 13.30 29.40 -2.66
C TRP A 627 12.04 28.64 -2.96
N ASN A 628 10.97 28.88 -2.16
CA ASN A 628 9.62 28.33 -2.33
C ASN A 628 8.64 29.47 -2.57
N HIS A 629 7.68 29.27 -3.45
CA HIS A 629 6.68 30.25 -3.80
C HIS A 629 5.31 29.88 -3.22
N TRP A 630 4.79 30.75 -2.36
CA TRP A 630 3.40 30.77 -1.95
C TRP A 630 2.60 31.75 -2.80
N TYR A 631 1.48 31.31 -3.35
CA TYR A 631 0.42 32.15 -3.88
C TYR A 631 -0.84 31.92 -3.04
N ILE A 632 -1.39 33.00 -2.48
CA ILE A 632 -2.48 32.95 -1.50
C ILE A 632 -3.62 33.83 -1.99
N ILE A 633 -4.86 33.34 -1.91
CA ILE A 633 -6.08 34.11 -2.14
C ILE A 633 -6.93 34.06 -0.87
N ALA A 634 -7.29 35.21 -0.35
CA ALA A 634 -8.20 35.39 0.76
C ALA A 634 -9.46 36.15 0.30
N GLU A 635 -10.63 35.52 0.33
CA GLU A 635 -11.93 36.11 -0.09
C GLU A 635 -13.01 35.77 0.96
N GLY A 636 -13.41 36.75 1.76
CA GLY A 636 -14.32 36.49 2.89
C GLY A 636 -13.82 35.34 3.77
N PRO A 637 -14.61 34.26 3.99
CA PRO A 637 -14.18 33.08 4.73
C PRO A 637 -13.33 32.10 3.93
N HIS A 638 -13.27 32.23 2.63
CA HIS A 638 -12.62 31.27 1.73
C HIS A 638 -11.15 31.58 1.59
N LEU A 639 -10.30 30.63 1.98
CA LEU A 639 -8.84 30.72 1.93
C LEU A 639 -8.32 29.66 0.98
N ARG A 640 -7.50 30.07 0.03
CA ARG A 640 -6.87 29.19 -0.96
C ARG A 640 -5.37 29.45 -0.99
N GLY A 641 -4.56 28.39 -1.07
CA GLY A 641 -3.11 28.50 -1.09
C GLY A 641 -2.47 27.53 -2.08
N TRP A 642 -1.47 28.01 -2.79
CA TRP A 642 -0.64 27.20 -3.68
C TRP A 642 0.81 27.30 -3.25
N LEU A 643 1.43 26.15 -3.06
CA LEU A 643 2.86 26.01 -2.78
C LEU A 643 3.55 25.45 -4.02
N ASN A 644 4.51 26.23 -4.58
CA ASN A 644 5.25 25.87 -5.79
C ASN A 644 4.35 25.45 -6.97
N GLY A 645 3.18 26.08 -7.09
CA GLY A 645 2.23 25.85 -8.19
C GLY A 645 1.14 24.82 -7.90
N VAL A 646 1.25 24.04 -6.84
CA VAL A 646 0.26 23.03 -6.43
C VAL A 646 -0.66 23.62 -5.36
N LYS A 647 -1.97 23.45 -5.53
CA LYS A 647 -2.95 23.90 -4.55
C LYS A 647 -2.92 22.98 -3.32
N THR A 648 -2.49 23.52 -2.20
CA THR A 648 -2.38 22.80 -0.93
C THR A 648 -3.49 23.15 0.06
N ILE A 649 -4.16 24.30 -0.13
CA ILE A 649 -5.21 24.79 0.76
C ILE A 649 -6.40 25.23 -0.09
N ASP A 650 -7.59 24.77 0.26
CA ASP A 650 -8.88 25.22 -0.29
C ASP A 650 -9.95 25.00 0.78
N VAL A 651 -10.19 26.02 1.63
CA VAL A 651 -11.05 25.86 2.81
C VAL A 651 -11.90 27.09 3.06
N VAL A 652 -13.15 26.87 3.47
CA VAL A 652 -14.05 27.91 3.99
C VAL A 652 -14.07 27.84 5.51
N HIS A 653 -13.55 28.88 6.18
CA HIS A 653 -13.45 28.95 7.64
C HIS A 653 -14.25 30.15 8.19
N GLU A 654 -15.50 29.90 8.59
CA GLU A 654 -16.46 30.96 8.95
C GLU A 654 -16.11 31.70 10.24
N SER A 655 -15.49 31.06 11.22
CA SER A 655 -15.21 31.61 12.54
C SER A 655 -13.96 32.45 12.65
N GLY A 656 -13.05 32.40 11.64
CA GLY A 656 -11.75 33.04 11.71
C GLY A 656 -11.72 34.54 11.31
N PRO A 657 -10.58 35.22 11.46
CA PRO A 657 -10.44 36.64 11.20
C PRO A 657 -10.68 37.00 9.71
N ARG A 658 -11.35 38.14 9.49
CA ARG A 658 -11.70 38.66 8.13
C ARG A 658 -10.78 39.78 7.66
N GLN A 659 -9.95 40.34 8.52
CA GLN A 659 -8.97 41.38 8.19
C GLN A 659 -7.80 41.35 9.15
N GLY A 660 -6.68 41.93 8.79
CA GLY A 660 -5.52 42.05 9.67
C GLY A 660 -4.24 42.41 8.93
N ALA A 661 -3.10 42.26 9.61
CA ALA A 661 -1.78 42.48 9.04
C ALA A 661 -1.31 41.27 8.20
N ILE A 662 -0.28 41.47 7.39
CA ILE A 662 0.52 40.44 6.73
C ILE A 662 1.85 40.33 7.48
N GLY A 663 2.39 39.10 7.64
CA GLY A 663 3.62 38.94 8.38
C GLY A 663 4.26 37.58 8.30
N PHE A 664 5.26 37.39 9.15
CA PHE A 664 6.01 36.15 9.29
C PHE A 664 6.30 35.88 10.76
N GLU A 665 6.48 34.60 11.11
CA GLU A 665 6.96 34.21 12.42
C GLU A 665 8.34 33.52 12.35
N LEU A 666 9.04 33.50 13.46
CA LEU A 666 10.17 32.62 13.76
C LEU A 666 9.77 31.77 14.98
N CYS A 667 9.82 30.46 14.80
CA CYS A 667 9.31 29.49 15.77
C CYS A 667 9.98 29.57 17.14
N HIS A 668 9.23 29.23 18.18
CA HIS A 668 9.67 29.10 19.56
C HIS A 668 10.47 27.82 19.83
N GLY A 669 11.11 27.73 21.00
CA GLY A 669 11.80 26.54 21.50
C GLY A 669 13.30 26.52 21.19
N LYS A 670 13.89 25.32 21.07
CA LYS A 670 15.35 25.14 20.84
C LYS A 670 15.68 24.89 19.36
N LYS A 671 15.05 25.63 18.46
CA LYS A 671 15.20 25.42 17.02
C LYS A 671 15.93 26.63 16.41
N HIS A 672 16.93 26.37 15.56
CA HIS A 672 17.55 27.42 14.76
C HIS A 672 16.74 27.58 13.48
N THR A 673 16.19 28.78 13.26
CA THR A 673 15.39 29.10 12.07
C THR A 673 15.97 30.36 11.42
N VAL A 674 16.26 30.31 10.14
CA VAL A 674 16.53 31.46 9.29
C VAL A 674 15.49 31.49 8.18
N LEU A 675 14.77 32.60 8.08
CA LEU A 675 13.83 32.90 7.01
C LEU A 675 14.35 34.06 6.16
N GLU A 676 14.39 33.87 4.85
CA GLU A 676 14.64 34.93 3.89
C GLU A 676 13.43 35.12 3.00
N VAL A 677 12.98 36.35 2.76
CA VAL A 677 11.85 36.70 1.91
C VAL A 677 12.35 37.65 0.82
N LYS A 678 12.27 37.25 -0.44
CA LYS A 678 12.73 38.07 -1.58
C LYS A 678 11.59 38.73 -2.36
N THR A 679 10.40 38.18 -2.33
CA THR A 679 9.21 38.77 -2.97
C THR A 679 8.04 38.66 -1.98
N LEU A 680 7.38 39.77 -1.73
CA LEU A 680 6.14 39.84 -0.99
C LEU A 680 5.25 40.90 -1.61
N ALA A 681 4.34 40.52 -2.44
CA ALA A 681 3.48 41.45 -3.20
C ALA A 681 2.01 41.12 -2.97
N ILE A 682 1.20 42.15 -2.73
CA ILE A 682 -0.24 42.03 -2.48
C ILE A 682 -1.03 42.81 -3.56
N ARG A 683 -2.17 42.26 -3.90
CA ARG A 683 -3.21 42.89 -4.73
C ARG A 683 -4.54 42.79 -4.04
N GLU A 684 -5.11 43.90 -3.61
CA GLU A 684 -6.43 43.95 -2.99
C GLU A 684 -7.52 43.76 -4.05
N ARG A 685 -8.58 43.04 -3.68
CA ARG A 685 -9.75 42.74 -4.51
C ARG A 685 -10.95 43.57 -4.12
#